data_28f969126b62a1b2b90ede04016801f7
#
_entry.id   28f969126b62a1b2b90ede04016801f7
#
_cell.length_a   1.000
_cell.length_b   1.000
_cell.length_c   1.000
_cell.angle_alpha   90.00
_cell.angle_beta   90.00
_cell.angle_gamma   90.00
#
_symmetry.space_group_name_H-M   'P 1'
#
loop_
_entity.id
_entity.type
_entity.pdbx_description
1 polymer ?
#
loop_
_entity_poly.entity_id
_entity_poly.type
_entity_poly.pdbx_seq_one_letter_code
_entity_poly.pdbx_strand_id
1 'polypeptide(L)'
;MTAPASPTAVPRATLRLQLHRAFTFDHARALLDDIAALGISHLYVSPITTAQPGSMHGYDVIDPTRVNPELGGEEALGRLVAALHARGMGLIVDIVPNHMAVGGAHNAWWLDVLENGPASAWAHAFDIQWQPPQPALHGKVLAPFLGEPYDAALQGRHLTLHYDPGAARLAIAYHDHRFPIALADYAGILRGAGTSGERDTDAALDAVADRFAALQSTRALHARRAHADAARTALRDFAATDAGRARIDRAVAALNAAPEQLHALMARQSWRLAHWRCANDEINWRRFFDIGSLAGLSVERADVFEATHALIFRLYRQGWIDGVRIDHVDGLVDPAGYCRALRQRLAAEDAHRPADRRLGRPWIVVEKILAADEPMRTGWDVDGTSGYDFMNQVGALLHDAAGEATLTQAWLDWTGRPAAEAHFRATALAARRRILHEHFAAELDAAAWALHAVAQQQRDAHDVTWHAIRRALAELVVHLSVYRTYADAHGRDAQDTDIVRRAIHDALPHLRRVDQPLLVRLGAWLGGEPAGHDRLRQLALRRGQQLSSPVAAKAVEDTACYRYGRLLSRNEVGADPGAFALDAAAFHQAMAARARLWPHAMLATATHDHKRGEDVRARLAVLSERPAHWLAAALPWRAAHAHWVRTLPEGPAPTPDAQWMLYQTLVGAWPPGLDWRDANGVRAFAERIAQWQHKALREAKLRTDWLAPDLDYEQACHDFVFTLLTGEAASAFLPSLAACVRTIAPAGAVNGLAQMLLRVTVPGVPDLYQGADLWDTSLVDPDNRRPVDFAVRHRSLRALQANPEHSLAPLLAHWTDGRIKQAMLARALSVRAAMPEVFAAGRYLPLPLSGSGGAHALAFAREHAGRWVVAIVPLHAAALLGHAAVPAFPAGAWRDTTVCLPAPLASMPLHSVFDGQMLCGARLALGQTLGALPVALLHS
;
A
#
# COMPACT_ATOMS: atom_id res chain seq x y z
N MET A 1 19.51 -31.79 -21.78
CA MET A 1 18.90 -31.14 -20.61
C MET A 1 20.06 -30.54 -19.80
N THR A 2 20.31 -29.25 -19.95
CA THR A 2 21.25 -28.53 -19.07
C THR A 2 20.64 -28.47 -17.67
N ALA A 3 21.45 -28.75 -16.66
CA ALA A 3 21.02 -28.61 -15.24
C ALA A 3 20.38 -27.23 -15.03
N PRO A 4 19.28 -27.13 -14.28
CA PRO A 4 18.68 -25.83 -13.97
C PRO A 4 19.74 -24.94 -13.30
N ALA A 5 19.88 -23.72 -13.80
CA ALA A 5 20.82 -22.75 -13.24
C ALA A 5 20.48 -22.52 -11.75
N SER A 6 21.50 -22.47 -10.91
CA SER A 6 21.32 -22.12 -9.48
C SER A 6 20.59 -20.80 -9.36
N PRO A 7 19.70 -20.64 -8.36
CA PRO A 7 18.98 -19.39 -8.14
C PRO A 7 19.98 -18.25 -7.94
N THR A 8 19.75 -17.14 -8.61
CA THR A 8 20.53 -15.92 -8.42
C THR A 8 20.03 -15.19 -7.16
N ALA A 9 20.95 -14.65 -6.36
CA ALA A 9 20.59 -13.90 -5.15
C ALA A 9 19.65 -12.70 -5.43
N VAL A 10 19.73 -12.13 -6.61
CA VAL A 10 18.86 -11.02 -7.06
C VAL A 10 17.93 -11.53 -8.14
N PRO A 11 16.63 -11.31 -8.04
CA PRO A 11 15.68 -11.66 -9.10
C PRO A 11 16.01 -10.96 -10.42
N ARG A 12 15.86 -11.68 -11.54
CA ARG A 12 15.91 -11.04 -12.87
C ARG A 12 14.64 -10.25 -13.15
N ALA A 13 13.50 -10.82 -12.80
CA ALA A 13 12.19 -10.19 -12.87
C ALA A 13 11.24 -10.89 -11.90
N THR A 14 10.31 -10.16 -11.30
CA THR A 14 9.28 -10.67 -10.41
C THR A 14 7.89 -10.54 -11.03
N LEU A 15 6.97 -11.38 -10.58
CA LEU A 15 5.54 -11.23 -10.85
C LEU A 15 4.79 -11.27 -9.53
N ARG A 16 4.06 -10.19 -9.21
CA ARG A 16 3.24 -10.08 -8.00
C ARG A 16 1.91 -10.78 -8.16
N LEU A 17 1.61 -11.73 -7.27
CA LEU A 17 0.30 -12.36 -7.12
C LEU A 17 -0.34 -12.00 -5.78
N GLN A 18 -1.63 -11.69 -5.81
CA GLN A 18 -2.45 -11.46 -4.62
C GLN A 18 -3.15 -12.76 -4.25
N LEU A 19 -2.69 -13.38 -3.17
CA LEU A 19 -3.23 -14.64 -2.67
C LEU A 19 -4.39 -14.40 -1.70
N HIS A 20 -5.42 -15.19 -1.83
CA HIS A 20 -6.59 -15.20 -0.95
C HIS A 20 -7.33 -16.55 -1.09
N ARG A 21 -8.37 -16.79 -0.29
CA ARG A 21 -9.11 -18.07 -0.27
C ARG A 21 -9.62 -18.55 -1.65
N ALA A 22 -9.88 -17.66 -2.60
CA ALA A 22 -10.31 -18.00 -3.95
C ALA A 22 -9.14 -18.08 -4.96
N PHE A 23 -7.92 -17.71 -4.55
CA PHE A 23 -6.70 -17.80 -5.34
C PHE A 23 -5.51 -18.19 -4.46
N THR A 24 -5.34 -19.49 -4.26
CA THR A 24 -4.43 -20.11 -3.29
C THR A 24 -3.07 -20.45 -3.90
N PHE A 25 -2.16 -21.04 -3.11
CA PHE A 25 -0.87 -21.56 -3.59
C PHE A 25 -1.01 -22.58 -4.73
N ASP A 26 -2.03 -23.44 -4.70
CA ASP A 26 -2.23 -24.43 -5.78
C ASP A 26 -2.74 -23.76 -7.07
N HIS A 27 -3.52 -22.70 -6.99
CA HIS A 27 -3.88 -21.88 -8.17
C HIS A 27 -2.64 -21.19 -8.76
N ALA A 28 -1.78 -20.59 -7.92
CA ALA A 28 -0.52 -20.01 -8.37
C ALA A 28 0.40 -21.06 -9.01
N ARG A 29 0.49 -22.27 -8.41
CA ARG A 29 1.26 -23.38 -8.95
C ARG A 29 0.82 -23.80 -10.36
N ALA A 30 -0.48 -23.74 -10.64
CA ALA A 30 -1.01 -24.09 -11.96
C ALA A 30 -0.60 -23.10 -13.07
N LEU A 31 -0.16 -21.88 -12.71
CA LEU A 31 0.26 -20.85 -13.68
C LEU A 31 1.77 -20.82 -13.96
N LEU A 32 2.58 -21.64 -13.27
CA LEU A 32 4.03 -21.51 -13.28
C LEU A 32 4.66 -21.72 -14.66
N ASP A 33 4.07 -22.57 -15.51
CA ASP A 33 4.58 -22.77 -16.87
C ASP A 33 4.46 -21.50 -17.72
N ASP A 34 3.36 -20.79 -17.59
CA ASP A 34 3.14 -19.54 -18.30
C ASP A 34 4.01 -18.41 -17.75
N ILE A 35 4.13 -18.36 -16.42
CA ILE A 35 4.95 -17.35 -15.73
C ILE A 35 6.43 -17.53 -16.09
N ALA A 36 6.92 -18.75 -16.12
CA ALA A 36 8.28 -19.08 -16.57
C ALA A 36 8.46 -18.75 -18.06
N ALA A 37 7.47 -19.07 -18.88
CA ALA A 37 7.46 -18.80 -20.31
C ALA A 37 7.43 -17.30 -20.64
N LEU A 38 6.85 -16.48 -19.78
CA LEU A 38 6.90 -15.01 -19.88
C LEU A 38 8.31 -14.46 -19.59
N GLY A 39 9.18 -15.24 -18.92
CA GLY A 39 10.55 -14.83 -18.56
C GLY A 39 10.73 -14.40 -17.10
N ILE A 40 9.72 -14.57 -16.27
CA ILE A 40 9.77 -14.28 -14.83
C ILE A 40 10.69 -15.26 -14.10
N SER A 41 11.54 -14.79 -13.21
CA SER A 41 12.46 -15.62 -12.44
C SER A 41 12.00 -15.91 -11.03
N HIS A 42 11.16 -15.05 -10.44
CA HIS A 42 10.65 -15.21 -9.09
C HIS A 42 9.18 -14.83 -9.01
N LEU A 43 8.41 -15.61 -8.29
CA LEU A 43 7.12 -15.12 -7.80
C LEU A 43 7.35 -14.14 -6.65
N TYR A 44 6.55 -13.10 -6.61
CA TYR A 44 6.41 -12.21 -5.48
C TYR A 44 4.95 -12.28 -5.02
N VAL A 45 4.71 -12.70 -3.78
CA VAL A 45 3.35 -12.98 -3.29
C VAL A 45 2.97 -12.07 -2.12
N SER A 46 1.68 -11.78 -2.00
CA SER A 46 1.09 -11.13 -0.83
C SER A 46 1.40 -11.92 0.45
N PRO A 47 1.19 -11.33 1.66
CA PRO A 47 1.55 -12.00 2.90
C PRO A 47 0.99 -13.42 3.02
N ILE A 48 1.84 -14.35 3.44
CA ILE A 48 1.52 -15.79 3.51
C ILE A 48 1.20 -16.27 4.93
N THR A 49 1.39 -15.41 5.92
CA THR A 49 1.08 -15.70 7.33
C THR A 49 -0.42 -15.71 7.56
N THR A 50 -0.87 -16.37 8.65
CA THR A 50 -2.29 -16.49 8.96
C THR A 50 -2.91 -15.11 9.18
N ALA A 51 -3.86 -14.77 8.33
CA ALA A 51 -4.61 -13.52 8.34
C ALA A 51 -6.02 -13.72 8.92
N GLN A 52 -6.79 -12.64 9.07
CA GLN A 52 -8.21 -12.73 9.45
C GLN A 52 -8.96 -13.65 8.50
N PRO A 53 -9.91 -14.47 9.00
CA PRO A 53 -10.75 -15.31 8.15
C PRO A 53 -11.43 -14.51 7.05
N GLY A 54 -11.30 -14.97 5.83
CA GLY A 54 -11.87 -14.31 4.66
C GLY A 54 -11.07 -13.12 4.12
N SER A 55 -9.89 -12.83 4.65
CA SER A 55 -9.01 -11.77 4.15
C SER A 55 -8.72 -11.94 2.66
N MET A 56 -8.85 -10.84 1.91
CA MET A 56 -8.61 -10.79 0.46
C MET A 56 -7.22 -10.22 0.13
N HIS A 57 -6.38 -9.93 1.13
CA HIS A 57 -5.08 -9.28 0.95
C HIS A 57 -3.96 -9.83 1.84
N GLY A 58 -4.27 -10.38 3.02
CA GLY A 58 -3.30 -10.98 3.94
C GLY A 58 -2.54 -10.03 4.86
N TYR A 59 -2.78 -8.70 4.79
CA TYR A 59 -2.09 -7.73 5.66
C TYR A 59 -2.68 -7.64 7.07
N ASP A 60 -3.84 -8.20 7.30
CA ASP A 60 -4.53 -8.28 8.59
C ASP A 60 -4.13 -9.56 9.36
N VAL A 61 -2.83 -9.69 9.61
CA VAL A 61 -2.21 -10.87 10.24
C VAL A 61 -2.72 -11.07 11.67
N ILE A 62 -3.14 -12.30 11.98
CA ILE A 62 -3.56 -12.70 13.33
C ILE A 62 -2.59 -13.70 13.99
N ASP A 63 -1.82 -14.44 13.19
CA ASP A 63 -0.78 -15.35 13.67
C ASP A 63 0.42 -15.34 12.69
N PRO A 64 1.54 -14.70 13.05
CA PRO A 64 2.72 -14.61 12.20
C PRO A 64 3.55 -15.91 12.20
N THR A 65 3.22 -16.89 13.03
CA THR A 65 4.02 -18.11 13.24
C THR A 65 3.62 -19.26 12.31
N ARG A 66 2.50 -19.11 11.58
CA ARG A 66 1.90 -20.17 10.75
C ARG A 66 1.58 -19.65 9.34
N VAL A 67 1.78 -20.52 8.36
CA VAL A 67 1.28 -20.29 7.00
C VAL A 67 -0.26 -20.31 7.01
N ASN A 68 -0.87 -19.37 6.31
CA ASN A 68 -2.32 -19.20 6.27
C ASN A 68 -3.02 -20.46 5.72
N PRO A 69 -3.89 -21.12 6.51
CA PRO A 69 -4.61 -22.31 6.08
C PRO A 69 -5.58 -22.04 4.93
N GLU A 70 -6.15 -20.84 4.82
CA GLU A 70 -7.03 -20.46 3.70
C GLU A 70 -6.30 -20.39 2.35
N LEU A 71 -4.98 -20.25 2.36
CA LEU A 71 -4.13 -20.33 1.17
C LEU A 71 -3.72 -21.77 0.83
N GLY A 72 -4.11 -22.76 1.63
CA GLY A 72 -3.74 -24.16 1.54
C GLY A 72 -2.67 -24.62 2.53
N GLY A 73 -2.25 -23.74 3.44
CA GLY A 73 -1.30 -24.05 4.51
C GLY A 73 0.12 -24.35 4.01
N GLU A 74 0.95 -24.86 4.90
CA GLU A 74 2.37 -25.12 4.63
C GLU A 74 2.59 -26.22 3.57
N GLU A 75 1.72 -27.21 3.51
CA GLU A 75 1.82 -28.28 2.50
C GLU A 75 1.64 -27.75 1.08
N ALA A 76 0.65 -26.89 0.84
CA ALA A 76 0.42 -26.32 -0.48
C ALA A 76 1.55 -25.34 -0.85
N LEU A 77 2.07 -24.58 0.12
CA LEU A 77 3.27 -23.76 -0.07
C LEU A 77 4.46 -24.64 -0.49
N GLY A 78 4.69 -25.76 0.19
CA GLY A 78 5.75 -26.72 -0.16
C GLY A 78 5.61 -27.26 -1.60
N ARG A 79 4.38 -27.60 -2.04
CA ARG A 79 4.13 -28.01 -3.44
C ARG A 79 4.41 -26.87 -4.43
N LEU A 80 4.04 -25.64 -4.12
CA LEU A 80 4.33 -24.45 -4.95
C LEU A 80 5.85 -24.26 -5.09
N VAL A 81 6.57 -24.28 -3.96
CA VAL A 81 8.04 -24.11 -3.92
C VAL A 81 8.75 -25.20 -4.71
N ALA A 82 8.39 -26.47 -4.53
CA ALA A 82 8.96 -27.57 -5.31
C ALA A 82 8.74 -27.37 -6.82
N ALA A 83 7.57 -26.90 -7.23
CA ALA A 83 7.26 -26.62 -8.61
C ALA A 83 8.01 -25.40 -9.17
N LEU A 84 8.25 -24.37 -8.37
CA LEU A 84 9.12 -23.23 -8.70
C LEU A 84 10.57 -23.70 -8.93
N HIS A 85 11.09 -24.47 -7.98
CA HIS A 85 12.47 -24.98 -8.04
C HIS A 85 12.70 -25.87 -9.28
N ALA A 86 11.73 -26.70 -9.64
CA ALA A 86 11.82 -27.53 -10.87
C ALA A 86 11.97 -26.68 -12.15
N ARG A 87 11.60 -25.39 -12.09
CA ARG A 87 11.71 -24.44 -13.21
C ARG A 87 12.86 -23.43 -13.07
N GLY A 88 13.71 -23.60 -12.05
CA GLY A 88 14.78 -22.63 -11.73
C GLY A 88 14.24 -21.28 -11.25
N MET A 89 13.04 -21.26 -10.69
CA MET A 89 12.37 -20.06 -10.16
C MET A 89 12.48 -19.99 -8.63
N GLY A 90 12.40 -18.77 -8.09
CA GLY A 90 12.40 -18.51 -6.67
C GLY A 90 11.11 -17.85 -6.17
N LEU A 91 11.06 -17.57 -4.87
CA LEU A 91 9.91 -16.97 -4.19
C LEU A 91 10.31 -15.79 -3.31
N ILE A 92 9.65 -14.65 -3.51
CA ILE A 92 9.72 -13.46 -2.65
C ILE A 92 8.40 -13.34 -1.93
N VAL A 93 8.45 -13.08 -0.62
CA VAL A 93 7.24 -12.94 0.20
C VAL A 93 7.13 -11.53 0.78
N ASP A 94 5.90 -11.06 0.87
CA ASP A 94 5.57 -9.83 1.59
C ASP A 94 5.46 -10.13 3.09
N ILE A 95 6.09 -9.32 3.93
CA ILE A 95 6.05 -9.46 5.39
C ILE A 95 5.50 -8.19 6.04
N VAL A 96 4.72 -8.38 7.11
CA VAL A 96 4.00 -7.31 7.81
C VAL A 96 4.52 -7.16 9.24
N PRO A 97 5.65 -6.45 9.44
CA PRO A 97 6.24 -6.32 10.78
C PRO A 97 5.57 -5.26 11.65
N ASN A 98 4.87 -4.30 11.05
CA ASN A 98 4.41 -3.11 11.75
C ASN A 98 3.18 -3.35 12.64
N HIS A 99 2.30 -4.29 12.31
CA HIS A 99 1.01 -4.45 12.98
C HIS A 99 0.46 -5.86 12.88
N MET A 100 -0.55 -6.15 13.73
CA MET A 100 -1.42 -7.31 13.64
C MET A 100 -2.88 -6.87 13.75
N ALA A 101 -3.78 -7.68 13.18
CA ALA A 101 -5.21 -7.49 13.34
C ALA A 101 -5.67 -7.85 14.76
N VAL A 102 -6.51 -7.00 15.35
CA VAL A 102 -6.93 -7.08 16.76
C VAL A 102 -8.44 -7.08 16.97
N GLY A 103 -9.21 -7.10 15.95
CA GLY A 103 -10.65 -7.34 16.06
C GLY A 103 -10.99 -8.84 16.05
N GLY A 104 -12.25 -9.17 16.35
CA GLY A 104 -12.74 -10.54 16.29
C GLY A 104 -12.31 -11.41 17.49
N ALA A 105 -12.07 -12.71 17.21
CA ALA A 105 -11.79 -13.73 18.22
C ALA A 105 -10.51 -14.54 17.93
N HIS A 106 -9.68 -14.12 16.97
CA HIS A 106 -8.69 -15.01 16.37
C HIS A 106 -7.23 -14.69 16.74
N ASN A 107 -6.91 -13.45 17.13
CA ASN A 107 -5.55 -13.09 17.55
C ASN A 107 -5.29 -13.51 19.00
N ALA A 108 -4.60 -14.61 19.19
CA ALA A 108 -4.32 -15.16 20.53
C ALA A 108 -3.47 -14.21 21.40
N TRP A 109 -2.54 -13.46 20.82
CA TRP A 109 -1.70 -12.50 21.55
C TRP A 109 -2.54 -11.35 22.09
N TRP A 110 -3.44 -10.82 21.27
CA TRP A 110 -4.32 -9.72 21.67
C TRP A 110 -5.35 -10.16 22.69
N LEU A 111 -5.94 -11.35 22.53
CA LEU A 111 -6.89 -11.89 23.51
C LEU A 111 -6.22 -12.11 24.88
N ASP A 112 -4.94 -12.53 24.91
CA ASP A 112 -4.18 -12.63 26.16
C ASP A 112 -3.95 -11.25 26.80
N VAL A 113 -3.68 -10.21 25.97
CA VAL A 113 -3.57 -8.82 26.45
C VAL A 113 -4.88 -8.33 27.05
N LEU A 114 -6.00 -8.60 26.40
CA LEU A 114 -7.31 -8.18 26.92
C LEU A 114 -7.67 -8.90 28.23
N GLU A 115 -7.35 -10.20 28.34
CA GLU A 115 -7.62 -11.00 29.53
C GLU A 115 -6.75 -10.61 30.73
N ASN A 116 -5.47 -10.34 30.51
CA ASN A 116 -4.47 -10.21 31.56
C ASN A 116 -3.95 -8.77 31.75
N GLY A 117 -4.30 -7.84 30.84
CA GLY A 117 -3.85 -6.46 30.86
C GLY A 117 -2.32 -6.32 30.86
N PRO A 118 -1.75 -5.43 31.68
CA PRO A 118 -0.27 -5.25 31.76
C PRO A 118 0.49 -6.50 32.22
N ALA A 119 -0.17 -7.50 32.80
CA ALA A 119 0.44 -8.76 33.22
C ALA A 119 0.46 -9.82 32.10
N SER A 120 -0.09 -9.54 30.94
CA SER A 120 -0.02 -10.43 29.77
C SER A 120 1.41 -10.70 29.35
N ALA A 121 1.65 -11.91 28.82
CA ALA A 121 2.92 -12.25 28.18
C ALA A 121 3.21 -11.36 26.97
N TRP A 122 2.16 -10.87 26.33
CA TRP A 122 2.22 -10.10 25.09
C TRP A 122 1.94 -8.60 25.28
N ALA A 123 1.79 -8.15 26.55
CA ALA A 123 1.51 -6.73 26.85
C ALA A 123 2.56 -5.76 26.29
N HIS A 124 3.79 -6.23 26.07
CA HIS A 124 4.89 -5.47 25.52
C HIS A 124 5.10 -5.68 24.01
N ALA A 125 4.39 -6.64 23.43
CA ALA A 125 4.46 -6.89 21.99
C ALA A 125 3.69 -5.85 21.18
N PHE A 126 2.64 -5.26 21.77
CA PHE A 126 1.89 -4.17 21.19
C PHE A 126 2.30 -2.83 21.80
N ASP A 127 2.28 -1.77 20.99
CA ASP A 127 2.61 -0.42 21.43
C ASP A 127 1.42 0.22 22.16
N ILE A 128 1.22 -0.18 23.42
CA ILE A 128 0.11 0.26 24.30
C ILE A 128 0.61 1.22 25.36
N GLN A 129 -0.09 2.35 25.55
CA GLN A 129 0.08 3.25 26.69
C GLN A 129 -0.76 2.77 27.86
N TRP A 130 -0.14 2.03 28.77
CA TRP A 130 -0.82 1.54 29.97
C TRP A 130 -1.14 2.61 31.01
N GLN A 131 -0.50 3.78 30.91
CA GLN A 131 -0.71 4.95 31.77
C GLN A 131 -0.89 6.20 30.89
N PRO A 132 -1.97 6.25 30.07
CA PRO A 132 -2.25 7.46 29.30
C PRO A 132 -2.69 8.60 30.22
N PRO A 133 -2.72 9.86 29.72
CA PRO A 133 -3.21 10.99 30.50
C PRO A 133 -4.64 10.85 31.03
N GLN A 134 -5.46 10.05 30.34
CA GLN A 134 -6.85 9.78 30.75
C GLN A 134 -6.90 8.72 31.87
N PRO A 135 -7.26 9.07 33.12
CA PRO A 135 -7.26 8.12 34.24
C PRO A 135 -8.20 6.91 34.03
N ALA A 136 -9.28 7.10 33.27
CA ALA A 136 -10.24 6.03 32.98
C ALA A 136 -9.65 4.87 32.16
N LEU A 137 -8.48 5.10 31.51
CA LEU A 137 -7.75 4.11 30.72
C LEU A 137 -6.50 3.56 31.43
N HIS A 138 -6.23 3.94 32.69
CA HIS A 138 -5.08 3.43 33.42
C HIS A 138 -5.20 1.90 33.58
N GLY A 139 -4.21 1.17 33.07
CA GLY A 139 -4.17 -0.30 33.09
C GLY A 139 -5.15 -0.97 32.12
N LYS A 140 -5.77 -0.21 31.22
CA LYS A 140 -6.76 -0.70 30.26
C LYS A 140 -6.37 -0.40 28.82
N VAL A 141 -6.91 -1.20 27.91
CA VAL A 141 -6.90 -0.98 26.47
C VAL A 141 -8.25 -0.40 26.05
N LEU A 142 -8.26 0.74 25.36
CA LEU A 142 -9.48 1.19 24.68
C LEU A 142 -9.79 0.19 23.54
N ALA A 143 -11.01 -0.36 23.54
CA ALA A 143 -11.51 -1.30 22.56
C ALA A 143 -12.66 -0.64 21.74
N PRO A 144 -12.36 0.13 20.68
CA PRO A 144 -13.33 0.92 19.94
C PRO A 144 -13.98 0.07 18.84
N PHE A 145 -14.71 -0.96 19.22
CA PHE A 145 -15.31 -1.92 18.27
C PHE A 145 -16.83 -1.88 18.21
N LEU A 146 -17.48 -1.00 18.98
CA LEU A 146 -18.93 -0.89 18.94
C LEU A 146 -19.37 -0.07 17.73
N GLY A 147 -20.35 -0.59 16.99
CA GLY A 147 -21.00 0.11 15.86
C GLY A 147 -22.05 1.13 16.30
N GLU A 148 -22.37 1.17 17.61
CA GLU A 148 -23.40 2.00 18.23
C GLU A 148 -22.92 2.52 19.59
N PRO A 149 -23.59 3.53 20.19
CA PRO A 149 -23.26 4.00 21.54
C PRO A 149 -23.29 2.87 22.57
N TYR A 150 -22.33 2.89 23.51
CA TYR A 150 -22.14 1.83 24.51
C TYR A 150 -23.44 1.48 25.28
N ASP A 151 -24.19 2.49 25.73
CA ASP A 151 -25.43 2.25 26.46
C ASP A 151 -26.51 1.62 25.58
N ALA A 152 -26.58 2.00 24.30
CA ALA A 152 -27.50 1.39 23.35
C ALA A 152 -27.18 -0.11 23.14
N ALA A 153 -25.89 -0.45 23.00
CA ALA A 153 -25.45 -1.83 22.87
C ALA A 153 -25.73 -2.66 24.14
N LEU A 154 -25.58 -2.06 25.31
CA LEU A 154 -25.85 -2.70 26.61
C LEU A 154 -27.35 -2.93 26.81
N GLN A 155 -28.18 -1.89 26.67
CA GLN A 155 -29.64 -1.99 26.83
C GLN A 155 -30.29 -2.83 25.73
N GLY A 156 -29.76 -2.77 24.49
CA GLY A 156 -30.19 -3.59 23.37
C GLY A 156 -29.80 -5.07 23.50
N ARG A 157 -29.05 -5.44 24.55
CA ARG A 157 -28.51 -6.78 24.78
C ARG A 157 -27.64 -7.29 23.62
N HIS A 158 -26.95 -6.37 22.94
CA HIS A 158 -25.95 -6.73 21.94
C HIS A 158 -24.61 -7.09 22.60
N LEU A 159 -24.39 -6.63 23.84
CA LEU A 159 -23.29 -7.06 24.69
C LEU A 159 -23.76 -8.20 25.59
N THR A 160 -23.20 -9.39 25.39
CA THR A 160 -23.58 -10.58 26.17
C THR A 160 -22.38 -11.33 26.70
N LEU A 161 -22.44 -11.80 27.95
CA LEU A 161 -21.46 -12.73 28.45
C LEU A 161 -21.68 -14.09 27.77
N HIS A 162 -20.59 -14.72 27.36
CA HIS A 162 -20.58 -16.00 26.70
C HIS A 162 -19.51 -16.92 27.32
N TYR A 163 -19.78 -18.21 27.41
CA TYR A 163 -18.79 -19.22 27.77
C TYR A 163 -18.38 -20.05 26.55
N ASP A 164 -17.10 -20.08 26.25
CA ASP A 164 -16.49 -20.90 25.22
C ASP A 164 -16.00 -22.23 25.86
N PRO A 165 -16.65 -23.36 25.60
CA PRO A 165 -16.25 -24.64 26.18
C PRO A 165 -14.93 -25.17 25.64
N GLY A 166 -14.59 -24.86 24.38
CA GLY A 166 -13.35 -25.28 23.76
C GLY A 166 -12.13 -24.63 24.42
N ALA A 167 -12.19 -23.34 24.64
CA ALA A 167 -11.15 -22.56 25.29
C ALA A 167 -11.27 -22.55 26.82
N ALA A 168 -12.38 -23.02 27.39
CA ALA A 168 -12.78 -22.86 28.80
C ALA A 168 -12.67 -21.37 29.23
N ARG A 169 -13.24 -20.47 28.42
CA ARG A 169 -13.09 -19.03 28.58
C ARG A 169 -14.44 -18.32 28.63
N LEU A 170 -14.54 -17.35 29.55
CA LEU A 170 -15.65 -16.38 29.58
C LEU A 170 -15.24 -15.13 28.84
N ALA A 171 -16.12 -14.60 28.00
CA ALA A 171 -15.89 -13.37 27.25
C ALA A 171 -17.19 -12.60 27.04
N ILE A 172 -17.10 -11.28 26.92
CA ILE A 172 -18.20 -10.48 26.37
C ILE A 172 -18.17 -10.66 24.85
N ALA A 173 -19.30 -11.01 24.30
CA ALA A 173 -19.54 -11.11 22.87
C ALA A 173 -20.24 -9.83 22.37
N TYR A 174 -19.78 -9.30 21.24
CA TYR A 174 -20.43 -8.28 20.44
C TYR A 174 -20.24 -8.65 18.97
N HIS A 175 -21.27 -9.12 18.31
CA HIS A 175 -21.15 -9.74 16.98
C HIS A 175 -20.01 -10.77 16.93
N ASP A 176 -19.05 -10.61 16.05
CA ASP A 176 -17.88 -11.50 15.91
C ASP A 176 -16.77 -11.20 16.92
N HIS A 177 -16.86 -10.09 17.66
CA HIS A 177 -15.86 -9.70 18.64
C HIS A 177 -16.02 -10.49 19.94
N ARG A 178 -14.88 -10.82 20.54
CA ARG A 178 -14.80 -11.48 21.85
C ARG A 178 -13.84 -10.70 22.76
N PHE A 179 -14.34 -10.28 23.91
CA PHE A 179 -13.58 -9.55 24.93
C PHE A 179 -13.45 -10.43 26.16
N PRO A 180 -12.30 -11.10 26.32
CA PRO A 180 -12.10 -12.04 27.44
C PRO A 180 -12.29 -11.35 28.79
N ILE A 181 -12.91 -12.06 29.72
CA ILE A 181 -13.04 -11.65 31.11
C ILE A 181 -11.76 -12.01 31.88
N ALA A 182 -11.29 -11.11 32.72
CA ALA A 182 -10.15 -11.36 33.59
C ALA A 182 -10.42 -12.57 34.52
N LEU A 183 -9.45 -13.46 34.63
CA LEU A 183 -9.58 -14.69 35.42
C LEU A 183 -9.96 -14.45 36.89
N ALA A 184 -9.60 -13.27 37.41
CA ALA A 184 -9.95 -12.82 38.76
C ALA A 184 -11.47 -12.70 39.00
N ASP A 185 -12.26 -12.44 37.95
CA ASP A 185 -13.71 -12.28 38.03
C ASP A 185 -14.48 -13.62 37.90
N TYR A 186 -13.82 -14.69 37.42
CA TYR A 186 -14.47 -15.98 37.19
C TYR A 186 -15.14 -16.56 38.48
N ALA A 187 -14.45 -16.51 39.62
CA ALA A 187 -14.99 -16.97 40.86
C ALA A 187 -16.32 -16.28 41.22
N GLY A 188 -16.40 -14.98 41.06
CA GLY A 188 -17.64 -14.21 41.31
C GLY A 188 -18.76 -14.57 40.35
N ILE A 189 -18.45 -14.73 39.05
CA ILE A 189 -19.41 -15.11 38.02
C ILE A 189 -19.98 -16.51 38.29
N LEU A 190 -19.12 -17.48 38.56
CA LEU A 190 -19.51 -18.86 38.77
C LEU A 190 -20.40 -19.01 40.05
N ARG A 191 -20.06 -18.32 41.15
CA ARG A 191 -20.85 -18.30 42.38
C ARG A 191 -22.17 -17.52 42.26
N GLY A 192 -22.22 -16.54 41.36
CA GLY A 192 -23.42 -15.73 41.09
C GLY A 192 -24.63 -16.54 40.57
N ALA A 193 -24.43 -17.80 40.17
CA ALA A 193 -25.49 -18.67 39.67
C ALA A 193 -26.49 -19.13 40.75
N GLY A 194 -26.32 -18.77 42.00
CA GLY A 194 -27.09 -19.30 43.11
C GLY A 194 -26.81 -20.80 43.41
N THR A 195 -27.67 -21.54 44.11
CA THR A 195 -27.52 -22.97 44.37
C THR A 195 -28.39 -23.76 43.39
N SER A 196 -27.94 -24.95 43.01
CA SER A 196 -28.71 -25.87 42.16
C SER A 196 -29.68 -26.76 42.98
N GLY A 197 -29.42 -26.91 44.26
CA GLY A 197 -30.05 -27.90 45.10
C GLY A 197 -29.35 -29.27 45.03
N GLU A 198 -28.39 -29.46 44.16
CA GLU A 198 -27.56 -30.65 44.03
C GLU A 198 -26.20 -30.41 44.70
N ARG A 199 -26.05 -30.93 45.94
CA ARG A 199 -24.87 -30.66 46.79
C ARG A 199 -23.54 -30.94 46.12
N ASP A 200 -23.44 -32.03 45.37
CA ASP A 200 -22.19 -32.42 44.73
C ASP A 200 -21.81 -31.51 43.58
N THR A 201 -22.79 -31.09 42.74
CA THR A 201 -22.58 -30.14 41.66
C THR A 201 -22.21 -28.75 42.19
N ASP A 202 -22.88 -28.30 43.27
CA ASP A 202 -22.58 -27.01 43.89
C ASP A 202 -21.17 -27.01 44.52
N ALA A 203 -20.79 -28.09 45.26
CA ALA A 203 -19.44 -28.24 45.79
C ALA A 203 -18.34 -28.32 44.71
N ALA A 204 -18.61 -28.97 43.58
CA ALA A 204 -17.69 -29.04 42.45
C ALA A 204 -17.48 -27.65 41.79
N LEU A 205 -18.58 -26.89 41.65
CA LEU A 205 -18.48 -25.51 41.13
C LEU A 205 -17.68 -24.60 42.07
N ASP A 206 -17.94 -24.69 43.38
CA ASP A 206 -17.18 -23.91 44.35
C ASP A 206 -15.70 -24.27 44.34
N ALA A 207 -15.33 -25.56 44.21
CA ALA A 207 -13.94 -25.97 44.05
C ALA A 207 -13.27 -25.41 42.79
N VAL A 208 -14.01 -25.29 41.67
CA VAL A 208 -13.53 -24.62 40.46
C VAL A 208 -13.36 -23.11 40.70
N ALA A 209 -14.37 -22.46 41.31
CA ALA A 209 -14.33 -21.03 41.63
C ALA A 209 -13.17 -20.70 42.60
N ASP A 210 -12.87 -21.54 43.58
CA ASP A 210 -11.75 -21.38 44.51
C ASP A 210 -10.38 -21.37 43.78
N ARG A 211 -10.22 -22.20 42.75
CA ARG A 211 -9.00 -22.19 41.92
C ARG A 211 -8.79 -20.87 41.24
N PHE A 212 -9.84 -20.25 40.70
CA PHE A 212 -9.74 -18.90 40.12
C PHE A 212 -9.52 -17.82 41.18
N ALA A 213 -10.16 -17.90 42.34
CA ALA A 213 -9.92 -16.98 43.44
C ALA A 213 -8.47 -16.99 43.94
N ALA A 214 -7.84 -18.16 44.00
CA ALA A 214 -6.45 -18.32 44.37
C ALA A 214 -5.45 -17.59 43.43
N LEU A 215 -5.83 -17.34 42.19
CA LEU A 215 -4.98 -16.58 41.24
C LEU A 215 -4.71 -15.14 41.71
N GLN A 216 -5.61 -14.54 42.48
CA GLN A 216 -5.44 -13.18 42.98
C GLN A 216 -4.27 -13.06 43.95
N SER A 217 -3.94 -14.10 44.72
CA SER A 217 -2.82 -14.12 45.64
C SER A 217 -1.50 -14.56 45.04
N THR A 218 -1.51 -15.11 43.81
CA THR A 218 -0.30 -15.62 43.15
C THR A 218 0.46 -14.48 42.47
N ARG A 219 1.60 -14.06 43.05
CA ARG A 219 2.42 -12.94 42.55
C ARG A 219 3.39 -13.34 41.43
N ALA A 220 3.95 -14.54 41.47
CA ALA A 220 4.92 -15.01 40.50
C ALA A 220 4.22 -15.34 39.17
N LEU A 221 4.58 -14.63 38.08
CA LEU A 221 3.94 -14.73 36.77
C LEU A 221 3.89 -16.16 36.21
N HIS A 222 4.99 -16.92 36.33
CA HIS A 222 5.03 -18.30 35.86
C HIS A 222 4.08 -19.21 36.66
N ALA A 223 4.08 -19.09 37.98
CA ALA A 223 3.15 -19.84 38.83
C ALA A 223 1.69 -19.46 38.57
N ARG A 224 1.40 -18.17 38.35
CA ARG A 224 0.07 -17.70 38.02
C ARG A 224 -0.46 -18.28 36.69
N ARG A 225 0.39 -18.42 35.69
CA ARG A 225 0.04 -19.06 34.40
C ARG A 225 -0.27 -20.54 34.61
N ALA A 226 0.59 -21.29 35.29
CA ALA A 226 0.36 -22.72 35.57
C ALA A 226 -0.92 -22.94 36.37
N HIS A 227 -1.21 -22.10 37.37
CA HIS A 227 -2.46 -22.15 38.12
C HIS A 227 -3.67 -21.76 37.26
N ALA A 228 -3.54 -20.79 36.36
CA ALA A 228 -4.61 -20.41 35.42
C ALA A 228 -4.96 -21.55 34.45
N ASP A 229 -3.96 -22.24 33.91
CA ASP A 229 -4.16 -23.40 33.04
C ASP A 229 -4.82 -24.57 33.80
N ALA A 230 -4.42 -24.81 35.03
CA ALA A 230 -5.05 -25.81 35.91
C ALA A 230 -6.51 -25.44 36.26
N ALA A 231 -6.80 -24.13 36.48
CA ALA A 231 -8.16 -23.67 36.76
C ALA A 231 -9.05 -23.79 35.51
N ARG A 232 -8.53 -23.45 34.31
CA ARG A 232 -9.25 -23.64 33.04
C ARG A 232 -9.52 -25.12 32.75
N THR A 233 -8.55 -25.97 33.01
CA THR A 233 -8.74 -27.41 32.86
C THR A 233 -9.88 -27.91 33.78
N ALA A 234 -9.85 -27.51 35.05
CA ALA A 234 -10.95 -27.87 35.99
C ALA A 234 -12.32 -27.29 35.53
N LEU A 235 -12.35 -26.07 34.98
CA LEU A 235 -13.59 -25.49 34.43
C LEU A 235 -14.08 -26.27 33.21
N ARG A 236 -13.16 -26.69 32.34
CA ARG A 236 -13.49 -27.54 31.17
C ARG A 236 -14.06 -28.86 31.58
N ASP A 237 -13.41 -29.53 32.53
CA ASP A 237 -13.87 -30.84 33.05
C ASP A 237 -15.24 -30.72 33.71
N PHE A 238 -15.47 -29.69 34.52
CA PHE A 238 -16.77 -29.37 35.09
C PHE A 238 -17.85 -29.12 34.03
N ALA A 239 -17.53 -28.29 33.01
CA ALA A 239 -18.43 -27.96 31.90
C ALA A 239 -18.71 -29.13 30.95
N ALA A 240 -17.92 -30.22 31.01
CA ALA A 240 -18.14 -31.44 30.22
C ALA A 240 -19.33 -32.25 30.70
N THR A 241 -19.77 -32.05 31.96
CA THR A 241 -20.97 -32.67 32.50
C THR A 241 -22.23 -31.85 32.19
N ASP A 242 -23.39 -32.49 31.97
CA ASP A 242 -24.66 -31.80 31.72
C ASP A 242 -25.05 -30.86 32.88
N ALA A 243 -24.89 -31.31 34.12
CA ALA A 243 -25.15 -30.50 35.31
C ALA A 243 -24.21 -29.31 35.42
N GLY A 244 -22.93 -29.51 35.18
CA GLY A 244 -21.91 -28.47 35.17
C GLY A 244 -22.18 -27.42 34.08
N ARG A 245 -22.49 -27.86 32.86
CA ARG A 245 -22.86 -26.99 31.77
C ARG A 245 -24.09 -26.16 32.10
N ALA A 246 -25.16 -26.78 32.57
CA ALA A 246 -26.38 -26.08 32.97
C ALA A 246 -26.13 -25.03 34.06
N ARG A 247 -25.16 -25.28 34.95
CA ARG A 247 -24.76 -24.31 36.00
C ARG A 247 -24.07 -23.10 35.42
N ILE A 248 -23.12 -23.31 34.52
CA ILE A 248 -22.42 -22.20 33.82
C ILE A 248 -23.42 -21.38 33.01
N ASP A 249 -24.29 -22.05 32.25
CA ASP A 249 -25.29 -21.38 31.43
C ASP A 249 -26.26 -20.53 32.28
N ARG A 250 -26.64 -21.00 33.47
CA ARG A 250 -27.43 -20.20 34.44
C ARG A 250 -26.67 -18.96 34.95
N ALA A 251 -25.38 -19.10 35.29
CA ALA A 251 -24.54 -17.97 35.69
C ALA A 251 -24.44 -16.90 34.61
N VAL A 252 -24.20 -17.36 33.38
CA VAL A 252 -24.14 -16.50 32.21
C VAL A 252 -25.49 -15.83 31.95
N ALA A 253 -26.59 -16.58 31.98
CA ALA A 253 -27.94 -16.04 31.76
C ALA A 253 -28.32 -14.99 32.84
N ALA A 254 -27.97 -15.23 34.09
CA ALA A 254 -28.27 -14.33 35.21
C ALA A 254 -27.59 -12.94 35.00
N LEU A 255 -26.31 -12.93 34.57
CA LEU A 255 -25.61 -11.70 34.30
C LEU A 255 -26.14 -11.00 33.05
N ASN A 256 -26.47 -11.74 31.98
CA ASN A 256 -27.06 -11.21 30.77
C ASN A 256 -28.46 -10.59 30.98
N ALA A 257 -29.17 -11.06 32.00
CA ALA A 257 -30.46 -10.48 32.41
C ALA A 257 -30.32 -9.19 33.23
N ALA A 258 -29.14 -8.86 33.74
CA ALA A 258 -28.88 -7.74 34.65
C ALA A 258 -27.87 -6.73 34.05
N PRO A 259 -28.30 -5.80 33.20
CA PRO A 259 -27.40 -4.88 32.49
C PRO A 259 -26.44 -4.09 33.41
N GLU A 260 -26.90 -3.64 34.57
CA GLU A 260 -26.09 -2.92 35.57
C GLU A 260 -24.97 -3.80 36.13
N GLN A 261 -25.24 -5.08 36.39
CA GLN A 261 -24.21 -6.01 36.88
C GLN A 261 -23.22 -6.34 35.76
N LEU A 262 -23.69 -6.50 34.53
CA LEU A 262 -22.87 -6.72 33.35
C LEU A 262 -21.98 -5.49 33.11
N HIS A 263 -22.52 -4.27 33.21
CA HIS A 263 -21.72 -3.03 33.13
C HIS A 263 -20.65 -3.00 34.22
N ALA A 264 -21.01 -3.28 35.48
CA ALA A 264 -20.07 -3.33 36.59
C ALA A 264 -18.95 -4.38 36.40
N LEU A 265 -19.27 -5.54 35.77
CA LEU A 265 -18.29 -6.54 35.39
C LEU A 265 -17.33 -5.99 34.32
N MET A 266 -17.85 -5.42 33.24
CA MET A 266 -17.05 -4.84 32.16
C MET A 266 -16.18 -3.67 32.65
N ALA A 267 -16.68 -2.84 33.58
CA ALA A 267 -15.93 -1.73 34.14
C ALA A 267 -14.65 -2.15 34.88
N ARG A 268 -14.56 -3.39 35.37
CA ARG A 268 -13.37 -3.92 36.06
C ARG A 268 -12.33 -4.54 35.13
N GLN A 269 -12.66 -4.74 33.84
CA GLN A 269 -11.77 -5.44 32.92
C GLN A 269 -10.55 -4.60 32.53
N SER A 270 -9.52 -5.25 31.97
CA SER A 270 -8.33 -4.59 31.41
C SER A 270 -8.57 -3.95 30.04
N TRP A 271 -9.80 -3.83 29.65
CA TRP A 271 -10.24 -3.15 28.44
C TRP A 271 -11.48 -2.28 28.73
N ARG A 272 -11.69 -1.29 27.88
CA ARG A 272 -12.86 -0.42 27.89
C ARG A 272 -13.50 -0.43 26.51
N LEU A 273 -14.73 -0.95 26.40
CA LEU A 273 -15.50 -0.88 25.16
C LEU A 273 -15.94 0.55 24.88
N ALA A 274 -15.86 0.94 23.61
CA ALA A 274 -16.32 2.23 23.15
C ALA A 274 -16.87 2.14 21.72
N HIS A 275 -17.69 3.12 21.34
CA HIS A 275 -18.09 3.32 19.97
C HIS A 275 -16.84 3.58 19.10
N TRP A 276 -16.81 3.04 17.89
CA TRP A 276 -15.61 3.06 17.03
C TRP A 276 -15.09 4.49 16.75
N ARG A 277 -15.98 5.51 16.73
CA ARG A 277 -15.59 6.91 16.55
C ARG A 277 -14.70 7.46 17.68
N CYS A 278 -14.76 6.89 18.88
CA CYS A 278 -13.90 7.29 19.99
C CYS A 278 -12.41 6.98 19.73
N ALA A 279 -12.09 6.14 18.77
CA ALA A 279 -10.72 5.77 18.45
C ALA A 279 -9.86 6.99 18.11
N ASN A 280 -10.38 7.91 17.32
CA ASN A 280 -9.62 9.05 16.85
C ASN A 280 -9.20 10.01 17.98
N ASP A 281 -9.97 10.04 19.06
CA ASP A 281 -9.79 10.98 20.18
C ASP A 281 -9.12 10.34 21.41
N GLU A 282 -9.36 9.04 21.67
CA GLU A 282 -9.00 8.44 22.95
C GLU A 282 -8.16 7.17 22.85
N ILE A 283 -7.83 6.65 21.64
CA ILE A 283 -7.08 5.40 21.53
C ILE A 283 -5.73 5.50 22.23
N ASN A 284 -5.42 4.52 23.06
CA ASN A 284 -4.19 4.50 23.85
C ASN A 284 -3.17 3.44 23.37
N TRP A 285 -3.26 3.05 22.11
CA TRP A 285 -2.31 2.16 21.46
C TRP A 285 -2.11 2.58 20.00
N ARG A 286 -0.94 2.27 19.42
CA ARG A 286 -0.61 2.67 18.04
C ARG A 286 -1.40 1.83 17.04
N ARG A 287 -2.02 2.51 16.08
CA ARG A 287 -2.72 1.89 14.95
C ARG A 287 -1.83 1.82 13.70
N PHE A 288 -2.18 0.94 12.78
CA PHE A 288 -1.78 1.09 11.38
C PHE A 288 -2.69 2.14 10.74
N PHE A 289 -2.11 3.26 10.35
CA PHE A 289 -2.86 4.46 9.94
C PHE A 289 -3.93 4.84 10.98
N ASP A 290 -5.17 5.05 10.52
CA ASP A 290 -6.35 5.33 11.36
C ASP A 290 -7.27 4.09 11.53
N ILE A 291 -6.79 2.89 11.21
CA ILE A 291 -7.57 1.65 11.24
C ILE A 291 -7.61 1.07 12.66
N GLY A 292 -8.76 1.18 13.31
CA GLY A 292 -8.98 0.74 14.70
C GLY A 292 -8.95 -0.78 14.93
N SER A 293 -8.77 -1.59 13.91
CA SER A 293 -8.63 -3.05 14.00
C SER A 293 -7.22 -3.56 13.73
N LEU A 294 -6.23 -2.67 13.55
CA LEU A 294 -4.84 -3.03 13.27
C LEU A 294 -3.90 -2.39 14.29
N ALA A 295 -3.43 -3.18 15.27
CA ALA A 295 -2.58 -2.69 16.36
C ALA A 295 -1.10 -2.81 16.04
N GLY A 296 -0.36 -1.73 16.29
CA GLY A 296 1.08 -1.65 16.06
C GLY A 296 1.89 -2.54 16.97
N LEU A 297 2.89 -3.20 16.41
CA LEU A 297 3.84 -4.07 17.10
C LEU A 297 5.11 -3.32 17.50
N SER A 298 5.74 -3.78 18.58
CA SER A 298 7.03 -3.28 19.10
C SER A 298 8.18 -4.19 18.63
N VAL A 299 8.37 -4.29 17.30
CA VAL A 299 9.40 -5.18 16.71
C VAL A 299 10.84 -4.72 16.93
N GLU A 300 11.05 -3.55 17.51
CA GLU A 300 12.35 -3.12 18.02
C GLU A 300 12.81 -3.94 19.23
N ARG A 301 11.92 -4.69 19.83
CA ARG A 301 12.22 -5.65 20.91
C ARG A 301 12.64 -6.99 20.30
N ALA A 302 13.77 -7.50 20.72
CA ALA A 302 14.34 -8.73 20.16
C ALA A 302 13.42 -9.97 20.30
N ASP A 303 12.72 -10.08 21.42
CA ASP A 303 11.77 -11.18 21.66
C ASP A 303 10.55 -11.11 20.73
N VAL A 304 10.02 -9.92 20.46
CA VAL A 304 8.91 -9.69 19.53
C VAL A 304 9.37 -9.90 18.09
N PHE A 305 10.55 -9.38 17.74
CA PHE A 305 11.17 -9.58 16.43
C PHE A 305 11.34 -11.07 16.09
N GLU A 306 11.94 -11.84 16.98
CA GLU A 306 12.12 -13.29 16.78
C GLU A 306 10.77 -14.03 16.68
N ALA A 307 9.80 -13.69 17.54
CA ALA A 307 8.47 -14.32 17.52
C ALA A 307 7.70 -14.03 16.22
N THR A 308 7.74 -12.80 15.73
CA THR A 308 7.02 -12.42 14.51
C THR A 308 7.68 -12.91 13.22
N HIS A 309 8.99 -13.18 13.23
CA HIS A 309 9.74 -13.59 12.05
C HIS A 309 10.17 -15.08 12.06
N ALA A 310 9.87 -15.83 13.11
CA ALA A 310 10.29 -17.24 13.25
C ALA A 310 9.91 -18.10 12.03
N LEU A 311 8.71 -17.94 11.49
CA LEU A 311 8.26 -18.62 10.27
C LEU A 311 9.14 -18.24 9.08
N ILE A 312 9.38 -16.96 8.85
CA ILE A 312 10.15 -16.43 7.72
C ILE A 312 11.58 -16.95 7.79
N PHE A 313 12.23 -16.91 8.96
CA PHE A 313 13.58 -17.45 9.14
C PHE A 313 13.65 -18.95 8.86
N ARG A 314 12.64 -19.71 9.31
CA ARG A 314 12.55 -21.14 9.05
C ARG A 314 12.38 -21.44 7.55
N LEU A 315 11.46 -20.76 6.89
CA LEU A 315 11.24 -20.93 5.44
C LEU A 315 12.47 -20.52 4.61
N TYR A 316 13.16 -19.46 5.01
CA TYR A 316 14.40 -19.04 4.38
C TYR A 316 15.51 -20.10 4.56
N ARG A 317 15.70 -20.61 5.77
CA ARG A 317 16.64 -21.72 6.07
C ARG A 317 16.36 -22.97 5.24
N GLN A 318 15.09 -23.30 5.00
CA GLN A 318 14.68 -24.42 4.16
C GLN A 318 14.91 -24.20 2.67
N GLY A 319 15.30 -22.99 2.26
CA GLY A 319 15.44 -22.61 0.86
C GLY A 319 14.11 -22.39 0.13
N TRP A 320 13.01 -22.19 0.87
CA TRP A 320 11.68 -22.01 0.31
C TRP A 320 11.42 -20.57 -0.16
N ILE A 321 12.04 -19.60 0.48
CA ILE A 321 11.96 -18.18 0.09
C ILE A 321 13.35 -17.62 -0.15
N ASP A 322 13.49 -16.66 -1.06
CA ASP A 322 14.77 -16.12 -1.52
C ASP A 322 14.96 -14.65 -1.11
N GLY A 323 13.90 -13.99 -0.74
CA GLY A 323 13.91 -12.60 -0.30
C GLY A 323 12.56 -12.16 0.26
N VAL A 324 12.53 -10.91 0.71
CA VAL A 324 11.32 -10.32 1.32
C VAL A 324 11.09 -8.88 0.85
N ARG A 325 9.83 -8.50 0.82
CA ARG A 325 9.39 -7.09 0.78
C ARG A 325 8.83 -6.74 2.15
N ILE A 326 9.32 -5.66 2.73
CA ILE A 326 8.90 -5.17 4.06
C ILE A 326 7.78 -4.17 3.87
N ASP A 327 6.61 -4.51 4.39
CA ASP A 327 5.42 -3.64 4.42
C ASP A 327 5.60 -2.51 5.43
N HIS A 328 5.17 -1.31 5.05
CA HIS A 328 5.04 -0.12 5.91
C HIS A 328 6.23 0.11 6.85
N VAL A 329 7.45 0.10 6.33
CA VAL A 329 8.68 0.26 7.13
C VAL A 329 8.71 1.57 7.92
N ASP A 330 8.07 2.63 7.42
CA ASP A 330 7.98 3.94 8.08
C ASP A 330 7.13 3.95 9.36
N GLY A 331 6.32 2.92 9.60
CA GLY A 331 5.57 2.75 10.86
C GLY A 331 6.41 2.25 12.02
N LEU A 332 7.60 1.68 11.76
CA LEU A 332 8.47 1.11 12.77
C LEU A 332 9.16 2.20 13.62
N VAL A 333 9.58 1.83 14.82
CA VAL A 333 10.32 2.74 15.71
C VAL A 333 11.67 3.12 15.11
N ASP A 334 12.45 2.11 14.68
CA ASP A 334 13.76 2.24 14.05
C ASP A 334 13.78 1.43 12.74
N PRO A 335 13.37 2.02 11.61
CA PRO A 335 13.40 1.36 10.32
C PRO A 335 14.78 0.84 9.90
N ALA A 336 15.82 1.64 10.14
CA ALA A 336 17.18 1.30 9.78
C ALA A 336 17.72 0.13 10.61
N GLY A 337 17.53 0.17 11.94
CA GLY A 337 17.91 -0.90 12.84
C GLY A 337 17.17 -2.20 12.54
N TYR A 338 15.87 -2.12 12.27
CA TYR A 338 15.06 -3.26 11.86
C TYR A 338 15.58 -3.90 10.56
N CYS A 339 15.84 -3.12 9.52
CA CYS A 339 16.33 -3.64 8.25
C CYS A 339 17.69 -4.33 8.39
N ARG A 340 18.60 -3.72 9.15
CA ARG A 340 19.92 -4.33 9.45
C ARG A 340 19.78 -5.64 10.24
N ALA A 341 18.95 -5.66 11.28
CA ALA A 341 18.69 -6.86 12.07
C ALA A 341 18.10 -7.99 11.22
N LEU A 342 17.13 -7.68 10.37
CA LEU A 342 16.53 -8.64 9.45
C LEU A 342 17.56 -9.20 8.47
N ARG A 343 18.38 -8.34 7.87
CA ARG A 343 19.49 -8.72 6.97
C ARG A 343 20.47 -9.67 7.67
N GLN A 344 20.92 -9.29 8.85
CA GLN A 344 21.87 -10.10 9.64
C GLN A 344 21.29 -11.46 10.00
N ARG A 345 20.00 -11.48 10.39
CA ARG A 345 19.35 -12.70 10.81
C ARG A 345 19.13 -13.67 9.65
N LEU A 346 18.68 -13.16 8.48
CA LEU A 346 18.56 -13.96 7.25
C LEU A 346 19.93 -14.43 6.74
N ALA A 347 20.97 -13.60 6.79
CA ALA A 347 22.32 -14.00 6.41
C ALA A 347 22.87 -15.12 7.30
N ALA A 348 22.56 -15.09 8.60
CA ALA A 348 22.92 -16.20 9.52
C ALA A 348 22.20 -17.51 9.13
N GLU A 349 20.97 -17.45 8.66
CA GLU A 349 20.23 -18.63 8.19
C GLU A 349 20.73 -19.15 6.83
N ASP A 350 21.36 -18.31 5.99
CA ASP A 350 21.86 -18.70 4.67
C ASP A 350 22.89 -19.83 4.74
N ALA A 351 23.71 -19.83 5.79
CA ALA A 351 24.69 -20.91 6.04
C ALA A 351 24.03 -22.29 6.24
N HIS A 352 22.78 -22.29 6.67
CA HIS A 352 21.99 -23.51 6.94
C HIS A 352 21.08 -23.91 5.78
N ARG A 353 21.03 -23.12 4.71
CA ARG A 353 20.29 -23.48 3.50
C ARG A 353 20.92 -24.68 2.81
N PRO A 354 20.13 -25.47 2.03
CA PRO A 354 20.67 -26.46 1.10
C PRO A 354 21.78 -25.84 0.25
N ALA A 355 22.88 -26.55 0.02
CA ALA A 355 24.07 -25.99 -0.60
C ALA A 355 23.83 -25.39 -2.00
N ASP A 356 22.94 -26.03 -2.78
CA ASP A 356 22.50 -25.58 -4.11
C ASP A 356 21.52 -24.40 -4.07
N ARG A 357 21.08 -23.97 -2.87
CA ARG A 357 20.12 -22.90 -2.63
C ARG A 357 20.70 -21.73 -1.83
N ARG A 358 22.00 -21.76 -1.54
CA ARG A 358 22.64 -20.64 -0.85
C ARG A 358 22.72 -19.42 -1.76
N LEU A 359 22.30 -18.28 -1.23
CA LEU A 359 22.25 -17.02 -1.97
C LEU A 359 23.41 -16.08 -1.61
N GLY A 360 24.07 -16.30 -0.47
CA GLY A 360 25.10 -15.42 0.09
C GLY A 360 24.51 -14.13 0.66
N ARG A 361 23.64 -13.46 -0.09
CA ARG A 361 22.94 -12.24 0.33
C ARG A 361 21.46 -12.35 0.00
N PRO A 362 20.55 -12.37 1.00
CA PRO A 362 19.10 -12.36 0.74
C PRO A 362 18.68 -11.05 0.09
N TRP A 363 17.73 -11.09 -0.83
CA TRP A 363 17.18 -9.89 -1.44
C TRP A 363 16.10 -9.26 -0.55
N ILE A 364 16.26 -7.98 -0.19
CA ILE A 364 15.35 -7.25 0.71
C ILE A 364 14.98 -5.91 0.08
N VAL A 365 13.70 -5.69 -0.18
CA VAL A 365 13.16 -4.39 -0.58
C VAL A 365 12.17 -3.88 0.45
N VAL A 366 12.05 -2.56 0.55
CA VAL A 366 11.17 -1.91 1.51
C VAL A 366 10.06 -1.14 0.82
N GLU A 367 8.86 -1.21 1.38
CA GLU A 367 7.85 -0.22 1.05
C GLU A 367 8.21 1.09 1.76
N LYS A 368 8.87 1.93 1.01
CA LYS A 368 9.22 3.29 1.41
C LYS A 368 8.71 4.24 0.37
N ILE A 369 7.80 5.09 0.77
CA ILE A 369 7.31 6.16 -0.07
C ILE A 369 8.26 7.34 0.05
N LEU A 370 8.94 7.69 -1.05
CA LEU A 370 9.89 8.79 -1.13
C LEU A 370 9.18 10.03 -1.65
N ALA A 371 9.38 11.17 -0.98
CA ALA A 371 9.02 12.47 -1.55
C ALA A 371 9.91 12.78 -2.77
N ALA A 372 9.50 13.73 -3.62
CA ALA A 372 10.19 14.04 -4.87
C ALA A 372 11.70 14.31 -4.71
N ASP A 373 12.07 15.00 -3.63
CA ASP A 373 13.48 15.38 -3.34
C ASP A 373 14.09 14.53 -2.21
N GLU A 374 13.44 13.43 -1.81
CA GLU A 374 13.92 12.58 -0.74
C GLU A 374 14.76 11.41 -1.32
N PRO A 375 16.08 11.40 -1.15
CA PRO A 375 16.88 10.25 -1.54
C PRO A 375 16.68 9.09 -0.55
N MET A 376 16.66 7.86 -1.07
CA MET A 376 16.68 6.66 -0.25
C MET A 376 17.99 6.57 0.55
N ARG A 377 17.90 6.21 1.83
CA ARG A 377 19.04 6.15 2.75
C ARG A 377 19.88 4.88 2.58
N THR A 378 21.14 5.05 2.30
CA THR A 378 22.07 3.94 2.02
C THR A 378 22.41 3.10 3.24
N GLY A 379 22.24 3.63 4.47
CA GLY A 379 22.59 2.93 5.72
C GLY A 379 21.58 1.88 6.20
N TRP A 380 20.51 1.61 5.45
CA TRP A 380 19.48 0.64 5.86
C TRP A 380 19.82 -0.82 5.54
N ASP A 381 20.85 -1.06 4.75
CA ASP A 381 21.29 -2.41 4.31
C ASP A 381 20.19 -3.21 3.61
N VAL A 382 19.43 -2.54 2.75
CA VAL A 382 18.42 -3.13 1.87
C VAL A 382 18.87 -3.02 0.41
N ASP A 383 18.14 -3.66 -0.51
CA ASP A 383 18.46 -3.62 -1.94
C ASP A 383 17.73 -2.48 -2.66
N GLY A 384 16.80 -1.81 -1.99
CA GLY A 384 16.10 -0.61 -2.45
C GLY A 384 14.62 -0.58 -2.05
N THR A 385 13.85 0.28 -2.73
CA THR A 385 12.41 0.42 -2.55
C THR A 385 11.64 -0.64 -3.33
N SER A 386 10.33 -0.75 -3.05
CA SER A 386 9.38 -1.59 -3.81
C SER A 386 8.87 -0.92 -5.10
N GLY A 387 9.48 0.18 -5.55
CA GLY A 387 9.34 0.72 -6.90
C GLY A 387 8.34 1.85 -7.11
N TYR A 388 7.71 2.40 -6.07
CA TYR A 388 6.82 3.56 -6.23
C TYR A 388 7.53 4.81 -6.76
N ASP A 389 8.78 5.02 -6.38
CA ASP A 389 9.63 6.08 -6.89
C ASP A 389 9.85 5.96 -8.41
N PHE A 390 10.12 4.75 -8.92
CA PHE A 390 10.20 4.52 -10.36
C PHE A 390 8.85 4.73 -11.05
N MET A 391 7.75 4.24 -10.48
CA MET A 391 6.40 4.43 -11.02
C MET A 391 6.09 5.92 -11.23
N ASN A 392 6.48 6.75 -10.26
CA ASN A 392 6.27 8.20 -10.33
C ASN A 392 7.19 8.89 -11.31
N GLN A 393 8.46 8.47 -11.42
CA GLN A 393 9.44 8.99 -12.38
C GLN A 393 9.02 8.70 -13.82
N VAL A 394 8.66 7.44 -14.13
CA VAL A 394 8.21 7.08 -15.48
C VAL A 394 6.86 7.71 -15.80
N GLY A 395 5.95 7.79 -14.82
CA GLY A 395 4.69 8.49 -14.98
C GLY A 395 4.91 9.97 -15.34
N ALA A 396 5.78 10.69 -14.62
CA ALA A 396 6.09 12.09 -14.88
C ALA A 396 6.78 12.32 -16.24
N LEU A 397 7.64 11.40 -16.67
CA LEU A 397 8.33 11.44 -17.95
C LEU A 397 7.35 11.44 -19.15
N LEU A 398 6.22 10.75 -19.02
CA LEU A 398 5.21 10.61 -20.06
C LEU A 398 4.27 11.83 -20.17
N HIS A 399 4.41 12.85 -19.31
CA HIS A 399 3.61 14.07 -19.37
C HIS A 399 4.35 15.19 -20.10
N ASP A 400 3.64 15.90 -20.96
CA ASP A 400 4.14 17.10 -21.64
C ASP A 400 3.94 18.34 -20.74
N ALA A 401 5.03 18.97 -20.33
CA ALA A 401 5.00 20.18 -19.51
C ALA A 401 4.21 21.33 -20.17
N ALA A 402 4.13 21.37 -21.51
CA ALA A 402 3.42 22.40 -22.23
C ALA A 402 1.91 22.46 -21.94
N GLY A 403 1.32 21.32 -21.50
CA GLY A 403 -0.09 21.25 -21.14
C GLY A 403 -0.45 21.77 -19.75
N GLU A 404 0.54 21.99 -18.88
CA GLU A 404 0.31 22.30 -17.47
C GLU A 404 -0.55 23.54 -17.24
N ALA A 405 -0.16 24.67 -17.87
CA ALA A 405 -0.84 25.95 -17.67
C ALA A 405 -2.31 25.89 -18.13
N THR A 406 -2.55 25.29 -19.31
CA THR A 406 -3.90 25.15 -19.88
C THR A 406 -4.81 24.28 -19.02
N LEU A 407 -4.32 23.12 -18.56
CA LEU A 407 -5.09 22.21 -17.69
C LEU A 407 -5.33 22.81 -16.30
N THR A 408 -4.36 23.54 -15.77
CA THR A 408 -4.49 24.23 -14.48
C THR A 408 -5.60 25.28 -14.55
N GLN A 409 -5.55 26.17 -15.55
CA GLN A 409 -6.55 27.22 -15.71
C GLN A 409 -7.95 26.62 -15.95
N ALA A 410 -8.04 25.62 -16.82
CA ALA A 410 -9.33 24.96 -17.10
C ALA A 410 -9.94 24.29 -15.86
N TRP A 411 -9.13 23.65 -15.01
CA TRP A 411 -9.58 23.08 -13.77
C TRP A 411 -10.08 24.14 -12.77
N LEU A 412 -9.35 25.26 -12.63
CA LEU A 412 -9.76 26.38 -11.79
C LEU A 412 -11.08 26.99 -12.26
N ASP A 413 -11.21 27.26 -13.57
CA ASP A 413 -12.43 27.82 -14.17
C ASP A 413 -13.64 26.88 -14.05
N TRP A 414 -13.40 25.58 -14.17
CA TRP A 414 -14.45 24.58 -14.02
C TRP A 414 -14.97 24.50 -12.59
N THR A 415 -14.07 24.54 -11.62
CA THR A 415 -14.39 24.30 -10.20
C THR A 415 -14.72 25.58 -9.45
N GLY A 416 -14.39 26.74 -10.01
CA GLY A 416 -14.52 28.04 -9.35
C GLY A 416 -13.51 28.25 -8.21
N ARG A 417 -12.40 27.47 -8.20
CA ARG A 417 -11.36 27.56 -7.17
C ARG A 417 -10.53 28.82 -7.35
N PRO A 418 -10.07 29.43 -6.25
CA PRO A 418 -9.17 30.57 -6.34
C PRO A 418 -7.79 30.14 -6.87
N ALA A 419 -7.10 31.07 -7.56
CA ALA A 419 -5.76 30.83 -8.12
C ALA A 419 -4.73 30.35 -7.07
N ALA A 420 -4.89 30.71 -5.80
CA ALA A 420 -4.04 30.21 -4.71
C ALA A 420 -4.09 28.68 -4.52
N GLU A 421 -5.18 28.05 -4.95
CA GLU A 421 -5.35 26.60 -4.90
C GLU A 421 -4.83 25.87 -6.14
N ALA A 422 -4.28 26.58 -7.14
CA ALA A 422 -3.62 26.00 -8.31
C ALA A 422 -2.48 25.03 -7.92
N HIS A 423 -1.86 25.26 -6.78
CA HIS A 423 -0.75 24.46 -6.30
C HIS A 423 -1.23 23.32 -5.38
N PHE A 424 -0.83 22.11 -5.71
CA PHE A 424 -1.14 20.90 -4.91
C PHE A 424 -0.80 21.05 -3.42
N ARG A 425 0.29 21.76 -3.12
CA ARG A 425 0.73 22.01 -1.74
C ARG A 425 -0.37 22.62 -0.85
N ALA A 426 -1.18 23.53 -1.36
CA ALA A 426 -2.27 24.14 -0.59
C ALA A 426 -3.31 23.10 -0.18
N THR A 427 -3.71 22.24 -1.14
CA THR A 427 -4.63 21.13 -0.91
C THR A 427 -4.05 20.11 0.09
N ALA A 428 -2.76 19.77 -0.04
CA ALA A 428 -2.06 18.83 0.84
C ALA A 428 -1.96 19.35 2.28
N LEU A 429 -1.62 20.64 2.48
CA LEU A 429 -1.54 21.24 3.82
C LEU A 429 -2.93 21.30 4.50
N ALA A 430 -3.97 21.66 3.76
CA ALA A 430 -5.34 21.66 4.27
C ALA A 430 -5.79 20.24 4.67
N ALA A 431 -5.46 19.23 3.84
CA ALA A 431 -5.74 17.85 4.15
C ALA A 431 -4.96 17.36 5.38
N ARG A 432 -3.67 17.70 5.50
CA ARG A 432 -2.83 17.34 6.67
C ARG A 432 -3.39 17.92 7.97
N ARG A 433 -3.83 19.20 7.98
CA ARG A 433 -4.46 19.78 9.16
C ARG A 433 -5.73 19.05 9.54
N ARG A 434 -6.61 18.78 8.57
CA ARG A 434 -7.85 18.06 8.83
C ARG A 434 -7.59 16.65 9.38
N ILE A 435 -6.77 15.87 8.69
CA ILE A 435 -6.46 14.49 9.07
C ILE A 435 -5.79 14.41 10.44
N LEU A 436 -4.84 15.31 10.71
CA LEU A 436 -4.16 15.35 12.01
C LEU A 436 -5.12 15.63 13.17
N HIS A 437 -6.09 16.52 12.98
CA HIS A 437 -7.01 16.91 14.05
C HIS A 437 -8.24 16.02 14.17
N GLU A 438 -8.72 15.43 13.06
CA GLU A 438 -9.96 14.64 13.05
C GLU A 438 -9.69 13.12 13.14
N HIS A 439 -8.53 12.63 12.67
CA HIS A 439 -8.23 11.21 12.63
C HIS A 439 -7.09 10.78 13.56
N PHE A 440 -6.18 11.69 13.91
CA PHE A 440 -4.98 11.41 14.72
C PHE A 440 -4.88 12.30 15.97
N ALA A 441 -6.01 12.75 16.50
CA ALA A 441 -6.02 13.60 17.69
C ALA A 441 -5.38 12.90 18.90
N ALA A 442 -5.69 11.62 19.12
CA ALA A 442 -5.13 10.84 20.23
C ALA A 442 -3.61 10.68 20.12
N GLU A 443 -3.10 10.40 18.91
CA GLU A 443 -1.67 10.23 18.64
C GLU A 443 -0.92 11.58 18.75
N LEU A 444 -1.54 12.68 18.30
CA LEU A 444 -1.02 14.04 18.48
C LEU A 444 -0.94 14.39 19.96
N ASP A 445 -1.97 14.09 20.73
CA ASP A 445 -2.02 14.31 22.16
C ASP A 445 -0.95 13.49 22.89
N ALA A 446 -0.78 12.22 22.51
CA ALA A 446 0.24 11.35 23.08
C ALA A 446 1.66 11.87 22.82
N ALA A 447 1.94 12.37 21.61
CA ALA A 447 3.21 12.99 21.26
C ALA A 447 3.42 14.32 22.02
N ALA A 448 2.40 15.17 22.11
CA ALA A 448 2.45 16.43 22.85
C ALA A 448 2.67 16.20 24.35
N TRP A 449 2.07 15.18 24.96
CA TRP A 449 2.30 14.82 26.35
C TRP A 449 3.72 14.30 26.60
N ALA A 450 4.26 13.51 25.68
CA ALA A 450 5.66 13.06 25.77
C ALA A 450 6.63 14.25 25.71
N LEU A 451 6.40 15.20 24.81
CA LEU A 451 7.20 16.45 24.72
C LEU A 451 7.01 17.35 25.94
N HIS A 452 5.81 17.43 26.49
CA HIS A 452 5.54 18.16 27.72
C HIS A 452 6.30 17.57 28.91
N ALA A 453 6.38 16.24 29.01
CA ALA A 453 7.19 15.59 30.05
C ALA A 453 8.70 15.94 29.90
N VAL A 454 9.21 16.08 28.68
CA VAL A 454 10.57 16.59 28.43
C VAL A 454 10.71 18.04 28.88
N ALA A 455 9.73 18.91 28.58
CA ALA A 455 9.72 20.31 28.97
C ALA A 455 9.76 20.47 30.51
N GLN A 456 9.00 19.66 31.25
CA GLN A 456 8.94 19.71 32.70
C GLN A 456 10.26 19.35 33.40
N GLN A 457 11.19 18.66 32.70
CA GLN A 457 12.53 18.38 33.22
C GLN A 457 13.51 19.53 33.00
N GLN A 458 13.16 20.53 32.17
CA GLN A 458 14.03 21.63 31.81
C GLN A 458 13.61 22.92 32.51
N ARG A 459 14.53 23.52 33.25
CA ARG A 459 14.26 24.75 34.05
C ARG A 459 13.74 25.89 33.17
N ASP A 460 14.27 26.05 31.97
CA ASP A 460 13.95 27.13 31.04
C ASP A 460 12.72 26.83 30.17
N ALA A 461 12.16 25.64 30.30
CA ALA A 461 10.93 25.20 29.63
C ALA A 461 9.80 24.79 30.58
N HIS A 462 9.99 24.95 31.90
CA HIS A 462 9.07 24.50 32.94
C HIS A 462 7.67 25.10 32.79
N ASP A 463 7.56 26.34 32.31
CA ASP A 463 6.28 27.06 32.13
C ASP A 463 5.66 26.79 30.74
N VAL A 464 6.26 25.95 29.91
CA VAL A 464 5.71 25.58 28.60
C VAL A 464 4.50 24.67 28.79
N THR A 465 3.35 25.12 28.33
CA THR A 465 2.11 24.38 28.52
C THR A 465 1.95 23.27 27.45
N TRP A 466 1.28 22.18 27.81
CA TRP A 466 0.93 21.12 26.90
C TRP A 466 0.16 21.64 25.66
N HIS A 467 -0.79 22.56 25.84
CA HIS A 467 -1.54 23.17 24.74
C HIS A 467 -0.67 23.95 23.75
N ALA A 468 0.38 24.63 24.24
CA ALA A 468 1.32 25.33 23.37
C ALA A 468 2.16 24.32 22.56
N ILE A 469 2.64 23.26 23.19
CA ILE A 469 3.36 22.15 22.53
C ILE A 469 2.50 21.50 21.45
N ARG A 470 1.25 21.18 21.79
CA ARG A 470 0.30 20.56 20.86
C ARG A 470 0.10 21.40 19.59
N ARG A 471 -0.11 22.71 19.73
CA ARG A 471 -0.26 23.62 18.58
C ARG A 471 0.99 23.69 17.73
N ALA A 472 2.15 23.86 18.37
CA ALA A 472 3.43 23.96 17.65
C ALA A 472 3.79 22.64 16.95
N LEU A 473 3.57 21.49 17.62
CA LEU A 473 3.80 20.17 17.04
C LEU A 473 2.87 19.92 15.84
N ALA A 474 1.60 20.29 15.96
CA ALA A 474 0.65 20.14 14.86
C ALA A 474 1.13 20.86 13.58
N GLU A 475 1.54 22.13 13.69
CA GLU A 475 2.05 22.87 12.54
C GLU A 475 3.38 22.31 12.02
N LEU A 476 4.25 21.81 12.89
CA LEU A 476 5.48 21.14 12.46
C LEU A 476 5.19 19.89 11.61
N VAL A 477 4.28 19.01 12.07
CA VAL A 477 3.87 17.79 11.37
C VAL A 477 3.19 18.12 10.03
N VAL A 478 2.33 19.14 10.02
CA VAL A 478 1.63 19.60 8.79
C VAL A 478 2.63 20.02 7.71
N HIS A 479 3.75 20.67 8.09
CA HIS A 479 4.72 21.22 7.15
C HIS A 479 5.90 20.29 6.84
N LEU A 480 5.97 19.07 7.40
CA LEU A 480 6.95 18.07 6.99
C LEU A 480 6.73 17.67 5.53
N SER A 481 7.76 17.82 4.69
CA SER A 481 7.68 17.49 3.26
C SER A 481 7.82 16.01 2.95
N VAL A 482 8.22 15.19 3.94
CA VAL A 482 8.42 13.73 3.85
C VAL A 482 7.45 12.99 4.78
N TYR A 483 7.40 11.68 4.70
CA TYR A 483 6.59 10.87 5.62
C TYR A 483 7.07 11.03 7.06
N ARG A 484 8.38 10.89 7.28
CA ARG A 484 8.99 11.04 8.61
C ARG A 484 10.49 11.34 8.54
N THR A 485 11.04 11.70 9.69
CA THR A 485 12.48 11.71 9.95
C THR A 485 12.91 10.38 10.61
N TYR A 486 14.22 10.12 10.63
CA TYR A 486 14.80 8.86 11.13
C TYR A 486 15.84 9.11 12.21
N ALA A 487 15.61 10.13 13.03
CA ALA A 487 16.46 10.39 14.19
C ALA A 487 16.39 9.23 15.18
N ASP A 488 17.54 8.95 15.80
CA ASP A 488 17.71 7.94 16.84
C ASP A 488 18.28 8.55 18.13
N ALA A 489 18.85 7.72 19.00
CA ALA A 489 19.46 8.18 20.24
C ALA A 489 20.66 9.13 20.02
N HIS A 490 21.28 9.09 18.83
CA HIS A 490 22.43 9.93 18.46
C HIS A 490 22.01 11.24 17.78
N GLY A 491 20.72 11.40 17.48
CA GLY A 491 20.15 12.59 16.85
C GLY A 491 19.80 12.38 15.38
N ARG A 492 19.62 13.49 14.65
CA ARG A 492 19.32 13.51 13.22
C ARG A 492 20.58 13.57 12.38
N ASP A 493 20.52 12.96 11.21
CA ASP A 493 21.52 13.20 10.15
C ASP A 493 21.32 14.57 9.47
N ALA A 494 22.21 14.90 8.53
CA ALA A 494 22.16 16.16 7.80
C ALA A 494 20.89 16.30 6.96
N GLN A 495 20.42 15.20 6.34
CA GLN A 495 19.21 15.20 5.50
C GLN A 495 17.96 15.53 6.34
N ASP A 496 17.78 14.85 7.49
CA ASP A 496 16.66 15.13 8.39
C ASP A 496 16.75 16.51 9.00
N THR A 497 17.96 17.01 9.27
CA THR A 497 18.17 18.36 9.80
C THR A 497 17.67 19.41 8.81
N ASP A 498 17.94 19.25 7.52
CA ASP A 498 17.45 20.13 6.47
C ASP A 498 15.93 20.05 6.29
N ILE A 499 15.35 18.85 6.36
CA ILE A 499 13.90 18.64 6.28
C ILE A 499 13.20 19.37 7.44
N VAL A 500 13.64 19.16 8.68
CA VAL A 500 13.03 19.78 9.85
C VAL A 500 13.22 21.29 9.85
N ARG A 501 14.39 21.79 9.41
CA ARG A 501 14.65 23.23 9.29
C ARG A 501 13.68 23.89 8.30
N ARG A 502 13.43 23.28 7.16
CA ARG A 502 12.43 23.75 6.16
C ARG A 502 11.02 23.70 6.75
N ALA A 503 10.65 22.61 7.42
CA ALA A 503 9.34 22.49 8.05
C ALA A 503 9.11 23.55 9.13
N ILE A 504 10.10 23.85 9.97
CA ILE A 504 10.06 24.92 10.96
C ILE A 504 9.87 26.29 10.25
N HIS A 505 10.68 26.58 9.23
CA HIS A 505 10.57 27.84 8.49
C HIS A 505 9.16 28.04 7.92
N ASP A 506 8.60 27.02 7.30
CA ASP A 506 7.28 27.06 6.66
C ASP A 506 6.12 27.10 7.68
N ALA A 507 6.30 26.52 8.85
CA ALA A 507 5.30 26.51 9.92
C ALA A 507 5.24 27.82 10.72
N LEU A 508 6.35 28.56 10.83
CA LEU A 508 6.43 29.80 11.63
C LEU A 508 5.31 30.80 11.35
N PRO A 509 4.94 31.13 10.08
CA PRO A 509 3.88 32.10 9.78
C PRO A 509 2.50 31.68 10.27
N HIS A 510 2.29 30.39 10.53
CA HIS A 510 1.01 29.84 10.97
C HIS A 510 0.85 29.78 12.49
N LEU A 511 1.90 30.14 13.24
CA LEU A 511 1.90 30.18 14.69
C LEU A 511 1.81 31.61 15.24
N ARG A 512 1.19 31.75 16.42
CA ARG A 512 1.24 33.00 17.17
C ARG A 512 2.69 33.33 17.51
N ARG A 513 3.05 34.62 17.50
CA ARG A 513 4.43 35.06 17.79
C ARG A 513 4.98 34.47 19.10
N VAL A 514 4.13 34.31 20.13
CA VAL A 514 4.52 33.76 21.42
C VAL A 514 4.89 32.26 21.34
N ASP A 515 4.31 31.53 20.40
CA ASP A 515 4.56 30.08 20.23
C ASP A 515 5.75 29.79 19.24
N GLN A 516 6.23 30.79 18.50
CA GLN A 516 7.30 30.61 17.48
C GLN A 516 8.65 30.11 18.06
N PRO A 517 9.14 30.64 19.23
CA PRO A 517 10.38 30.11 19.84
C PRO A 517 10.23 28.65 20.27
N LEU A 518 9.02 28.23 20.68
CA LEU A 518 8.75 26.85 21.05
C LEU A 518 8.90 25.89 19.86
N LEU A 519 8.53 26.30 18.65
CA LEU A 519 8.67 25.47 17.46
C LEU A 519 10.13 25.09 17.19
N VAL A 520 11.07 26.04 17.34
CA VAL A 520 12.51 25.79 17.21
C VAL A 520 12.98 24.80 18.29
N ARG A 521 12.49 24.96 19.53
CA ARG A 521 12.80 24.04 20.63
C ARG A 521 12.26 22.62 20.41
N LEU A 522 11.05 22.48 19.85
CA LEU A 522 10.52 21.18 19.45
C LEU A 522 11.43 20.52 18.41
N GLY A 523 11.96 21.27 17.45
CA GLY A 523 12.95 20.77 16.52
C GLY A 523 14.22 20.23 17.20
N ALA A 524 14.68 20.83 18.29
CA ALA A 524 15.78 20.31 19.08
C ALA A 524 15.42 19.00 19.82
N TRP A 525 14.27 18.97 20.47
CA TRP A 525 13.81 17.78 21.22
C TRP A 525 13.47 16.60 20.30
N LEU A 526 13.03 16.85 19.08
CA LEU A 526 12.73 15.82 18.08
C LEU A 526 13.97 15.42 17.26
N GLY A 527 15.11 15.28 17.93
CA GLY A 527 16.36 14.74 17.37
C GLY A 527 17.37 15.78 16.89
N GLY A 528 17.11 17.10 17.02
CA GLY A 528 18.13 18.13 16.79
C GLY A 528 19.25 18.07 17.83
N GLU A 529 18.90 17.66 19.04
CA GLU A 529 19.85 17.29 20.10
C GLU A 529 19.77 15.77 20.33
N PRO A 530 20.90 15.08 20.54
CA PRO A 530 20.90 13.66 20.87
C PRO A 530 20.03 13.34 22.10
N ALA A 531 19.17 12.34 21.98
CA ALA A 531 18.37 11.88 23.10
C ALA A 531 19.21 11.04 24.09
N GLY A 532 20.29 10.41 23.63
CA GLY A 532 21.15 9.56 24.44
C GLY A 532 20.34 8.48 25.17
N HIS A 533 20.52 8.35 26.48
CA HIS A 533 19.79 7.43 27.35
C HIS A 533 18.56 8.03 28.01
N ASP A 534 18.16 9.27 27.68
CA ASP A 534 16.97 9.92 28.22
C ASP A 534 15.69 9.27 27.63
N ARG A 535 15.04 8.49 28.47
CA ARG A 535 13.82 7.74 28.09
C ARG A 535 12.66 8.65 27.65
N LEU A 536 12.53 9.84 28.25
CA LEU A 536 11.45 10.76 27.90
C LEU A 536 11.70 11.40 26.53
N ARG A 537 12.95 11.80 26.24
CA ARG A 537 13.34 12.30 24.93
C ARG A 537 13.19 11.21 23.85
N GLN A 538 13.60 9.96 24.13
CA GLN A 538 13.40 8.84 23.22
C GLN A 538 11.92 8.57 22.94
N LEU A 539 11.06 8.65 23.98
CA LEU A 539 9.61 8.50 23.83
C LEU A 539 9.00 9.61 22.98
N ALA A 540 9.39 10.86 23.25
CA ALA A 540 8.90 12.01 22.49
C ALA A 540 9.32 11.94 21.01
N LEU A 541 10.57 11.56 20.74
CA LEU A 541 11.08 11.35 19.40
C LEU A 541 10.32 10.25 18.68
N ARG A 542 10.15 9.08 19.31
CA ARG A 542 9.40 7.96 18.76
C ARG A 542 7.97 8.38 18.39
N ARG A 543 7.23 9.01 19.33
CA ARG A 543 5.86 9.43 19.11
C ARG A 543 5.73 10.47 17.99
N GLY A 544 6.64 11.43 17.92
CA GLY A 544 6.65 12.43 16.85
C GLY A 544 6.88 11.83 15.47
N GLN A 545 7.83 10.91 15.34
CA GLN A 545 8.16 10.26 14.08
C GLN A 545 7.07 9.26 13.63
N GLN A 546 6.49 8.50 14.55
CA GLN A 546 5.40 7.58 14.25
C GLN A 546 4.05 8.27 14.00
N LEU A 547 3.86 9.52 14.44
CA LEU A 547 2.70 10.35 14.11
C LEU A 547 2.79 10.89 12.68
N SER A 548 3.97 11.35 12.25
CA SER A 548 4.10 12.08 10.98
C SER A 548 3.86 11.20 9.75
N SER A 549 4.29 9.94 9.78
CA SER A 549 4.14 9.00 8.66
C SER A 549 2.66 8.71 8.29
N PRO A 550 1.79 8.26 9.20
CA PRO A 550 0.39 7.99 8.87
C PRO A 550 -0.38 9.27 8.51
N VAL A 551 -0.05 10.42 9.11
CA VAL A 551 -0.65 11.70 8.74
C VAL A 551 -0.29 12.06 7.30
N ALA A 552 0.97 11.87 6.89
CA ALA A 552 1.40 12.13 5.51
C ALA A 552 0.65 11.22 4.51
N ALA A 553 0.62 9.90 4.76
CA ALA A 553 -0.04 8.94 3.88
C ALA A 553 -1.54 9.24 3.74
N LYS A 554 -2.26 9.35 4.86
CA LYS A 554 -3.72 9.58 4.83
C LYS A 554 -4.11 10.96 4.29
N ALA A 555 -3.32 11.98 4.58
CA ALA A 555 -3.62 13.33 4.10
C ALA A 555 -3.28 13.53 2.63
N VAL A 556 -2.16 13.00 2.15
CA VAL A 556 -1.74 13.24 0.76
C VAL A 556 -2.40 12.23 -0.17
N GLU A 557 -2.18 10.94 0.06
CA GLU A 557 -2.59 9.89 -0.87
C GLU A 557 -4.07 9.56 -0.79
N ASP A 558 -4.61 9.48 0.43
CA ASP A 558 -6.01 9.12 0.67
C ASP A 558 -6.95 10.32 0.89
N THR A 559 -6.47 11.56 0.71
CA THR A 559 -7.33 12.75 0.80
C THR A 559 -7.02 13.76 -0.29
N ALA A 560 -5.81 14.34 -0.32
CA ALA A 560 -5.47 15.40 -1.26
C ALA A 560 -5.51 14.93 -2.72
N CYS A 561 -5.09 13.69 -3.01
CA CYS A 561 -5.20 13.09 -4.35
C CYS A 561 -6.64 12.88 -4.83
N TYR A 562 -7.61 12.93 -3.94
CA TYR A 562 -9.04 12.89 -4.26
C TYR A 562 -9.70 14.27 -4.29
N ARG A 563 -8.94 15.35 -4.03
CA ARG A 563 -9.38 16.75 -4.08
C ARG A 563 -8.75 17.55 -5.23
N TYR A 564 -7.52 17.20 -5.60
CA TYR A 564 -6.76 17.91 -6.62
C TYR A 564 -6.99 17.26 -7.98
N GLY A 565 -7.83 17.89 -8.81
CA GLY A 565 -8.34 17.29 -10.05
C GLY A 565 -7.60 17.68 -11.32
N ARG A 566 -6.52 18.51 -11.28
CA ARG A 566 -5.88 19.05 -12.46
C ARG A 566 -5.64 18.00 -13.57
N LEU A 567 -4.94 16.92 -13.23
CA LEU A 567 -4.75 15.77 -14.12
C LEU A 567 -4.53 14.48 -13.29
N LEU A 568 -5.49 13.57 -13.35
CA LEU A 568 -5.56 12.44 -12.44
C LEU A 568 -4.47 11.38 -12.63
N SER A 569 -3.78 11.36 -13.78
CA SER A 569 -2.62 10.49 -13.98
C SER A 569 -1.42 10.82 -13.08
N ARG A 570 -1.40 12.02 -12.47
CA ARG A 570 -0.39 12.41 -11.51
C ARG A 570 -0.77 12.13 -10.05
N ASN A 571 -2.03 11.78 -9.80
CA ASN A 571 -2.53 11.47 -8.45
C ASN A 571 -2.31 10.00 -8.14
N GLU A 572 -1.12 9.66 -7.66
CA GLU A 572 -0.71 8.28 -7.39
C GLU A 572 0.05 8.19 -6.05
N VAL A 573 0.21 6.98 -5.52
CA VAL A 573 0.97 6.72 -4.28
C VAL A 573 2.40 7.25 -4.43
N GLY A 574 2.82 8.10 -3.50
CA GLY A 574 4.14 8.72 -3.50
C GLY A 574 4.38 9.75 -4.61
N ALA A 575 3.38 10.06 -5.43
CA ALA A 575 3.51 11.13 -6.42
C ALA A 575 3.33 12.51 -5.79
N ASP A 576 3.95 13.50 -6.39
CA ASP A 576 3.59 14.90 -6.20
C ASP A 576 2.80 15.39 -7.42
N PRO A 577 1.46 15.53 -7.31
CA PRO A 577 0.65 16.12 -8.38
C PRO A 577 1.04 17.56 -8.76
N GLY A 578 1.78 18.26 -7.88
CA GLY A 578 2.37 19.57 -8.16
C GLY A 578 3.50 19.51 -9.18
N ALA A 579 4.32 18.46 -9.15
CA ALA A 579 5.35 18.18 -10.14
C ALA A 579 4.71 17.54 -11.38
N PHE A 580 4.30 18.37 -12.34
CA PHE A 580 3.47 17.95 -13.47
C PHE A 580 4.18 16.98 -14.42
N ALA A 581 5.42 17.27 -14.79
CA ALA A 581 6.22 16.52 -15.74
C ALA A 581 7.66 16.35 -15.25
N LEU A 582 8.39 15.40 -15.86
CA LEU A 582 9.82 15.18 -15.67
C LEU A 582 10.48 15.17 -17.05
N ASP A 583 11.54 15.94 -17.24
CA ASP A 583 12.28 15.93 -18.49
C ASP A 583 13.21 14.71 -18.65
N ALA A 584 13.62 14.45 -19.89
CA ALA A 584 14.48 13.31 -20.21
C ALA A 584 15.84 13.37 -19.51
N ALA A 585 16.41 14.56 -19.29
CA ALA A 585 17.70 14.73 -18.63
C ALA A 585 17.61 14.38 -17.14
N ALA A 586 16.57 14.85 -16.44
CA ALA A 586 16.30 14.50 -15.05
C ALA A 586 16.01 12.99 -14.88
N PHE A 587 15.27 12.38 -15.81
CA PHE A 587 15.06 10.93 -15.81
C PHE A 587 16.38 10.17 -15.96
N HIS A 588 17.23 10.57 -16.91
CA HIS A 588 18.55 9.96 -17.08
C HIS A 588 19.42 10.09 -15.82
N GLN A 589 19.40 11.24 -15.16
CA GLN A 589 20.13 11.47 -13.90
C GLN A 589 19.63 10.53 -12.80
N ALA A 590 18.30 10.39 -12.67
CA ALA A 590 17.70 9.46 -11.70
C ALA A 590 18.10 8.01 -11.98
N MET A 591 18.08 7.56 -13.24
CA MET A 591 18.47 6.19 -13.61
C MET A 591 19.97 5.95 -13.43
N ALA A 592 20.83 6.93 -13.69
CA ALA A 592 22.26 6.84 -13.42
C ALA A 592 22.56 6.77 -11.91
N ALA A 593 21.83 7.53 -11.10
CA ALA A 593 21.93 7.46 -9.64
C ALA A 593 21.47 6.08 -9.13
N ARG A 594 20.35 5.56 -9.65
CA ARG A 594 19.83 4.22 -9.32
C ARG A 594 20.83 3.13 -9.70
N ALA A 595 21.44 3.19 -10.88
CA ALA A 595 22.48 2.23 -11.29
C ALA A 595 23.65 2.15 -10.31
N ARG A 596 24.02 3.28 -9.70
CA ARG A 596 25.14 3.39 -8.77
C ARG A 596 24.77 2.99 -7.35
N LEU A 597 23.62 3.43 -6.86
CA LEU A 597 23.26 3.33 -5.44
C LEU A 597 22.29 2.16 -5.16
N TRP A 598 21.37 1.88 -6.07
CA TRP A 598 20.28 0.94 -5.89
C TRP A 598 20.05 0.07 -7.14
N PRO A 599 21.09 -0.61 -7.65
CA PRO A 599 20.98 -1.37 -8.91
C PRO A 599 20.00 -2.53 -8.84
N HIS A 600 19.62 -2.95 -7.64
CA HIS A 600 18.72 -4.06 -7.39
C HIS A 600 17.36 -3.63 -6.76
N ALA A 601 17.04 -2.33 -6.73
CA ALA A 601 15.74 -1.86 -6.31
C ALA A 601 14.63 -2.40 -7.24
N MET A 602 13.45 -2.63 -6.69
CA MET A 602 12.31 -3.05 -7.51
C MET A 602 11.82 -1.91 -8.40
N LEU A 603 11.30 -2.24 -9.56
CA LEU A 603 10.74 -1.31 -10.53
C LEU A 603 9.27 -1.68 -10.77
N ALA A 604 8.34 -0.96 -10.17
CA ALA A 604 6.92 -1.16 -10.36
C ALA A 604 6.32 -0.08 -11.27
N THR A 605 5.28 -0.43 -12.03
CA THR A 605 4.40 0.51 -12.74
C THR A 605 2.94 0.29 -12.37
N ALA A 606 2.63 -0.85 -11.73
CA ALA A 606 1.36 -1.17 -11.10
C ALA A 606 1.62 -1.97 -9.82
N THR A 607 0.78 -1.81 -8.81
CA THR A 607 0.83 -2.52 -7.54
C THR A 607 -0.59 -2.82 -7.05
N HIS A 608 -0.72 -3.49 -5.92
CA HIS A 608 -2.01 -3.73 -5.27
C HIS A 608 -2.62 -2.47 -4.60
N ASP A 609 -1.86 -1.36 -4.53
CA ASP A 609 -2.25 -0.10 -3.88
C ASP A 609 -2.30 1.10 -4.82
N HIS A 610 -2.02 0.92 -6.11
CA HIS A 610 -2.08 2.03 -7.06
C HIS A 610 -3.49 2.65 -7.10
N LYS A 611 -3.54 3.96 -7.33
CA LYS A 611 -4.81 4.69 -7.47
C LYS A 611 -5.45 4.45 -8.83
N ARG A 612 -4.63 4.24 -9.86
CA ARG A 612 -5.02 3.94 -11.25
C ARG A 612 -4.04 2.99 -11.90
N GLY A 613 -4.53 2.02 -12.65
CA GLY A 613 -3.73 1.07 -13.43
C GLY A 613 -2.74 1.78 -14.36
N GLU A 614 -1.67 1.06 -14.70
CA GLU A 614 -0.57 1.66 -15.47
C GLU A 614 -1.02 2.21 -16.83
N ASP A 615 -1.98 1.57 -17.49
CA ASP A 615 -2.47 2.00 -18.80
C ASP A 615 -3.56 3.08 -18.71
N VAL A 616 -4.26 3.20 -17.57
CA VAL A 616 -5.11 4.36 -17.26
C VAL A 616 -4.27 5.62 -17.17
N ARG A 617 -3.17 5.56 -16.40
CA ARG A 617 -2.24 6.70 -16.26
C ARG A 617 -1.58 7.04 -17.58
N ALA A 618 -1.11 6.03 -18.33
CA ALA A 618 -0.50 6.21 -19.65
C ALA A 618 -1.44 6.90 -20.65
N ARG A 619 -2.73 6.56 -20.63
CA ARG A 619 -3.74 7.20 -21.49
C ARG A 619 -4.06 8.61 -21.03
N LEU A 620 -4.27 8.84 -19.74
CA LEU A 620 -4.55 10.17 -19.20
C LEU A 620 -3.38 11.13 -19.39
N ALA A 621 -2.14 10.65 -19.40
CA ALA A 621 -0.96 11.46 -19.68
C ALA A 621 -1.06 12.17 -21.04
N VAL A 622 -1.72 11.57 -22.04
CA VAL A 622 -1.94 12.18 -23.36
C VAL A 622 -2.75 13.48 -23.30
N LEU A 623 -3.56 13.67 -22.23
CA LEU A 623 -4.29 14.94 -22.05
C LEU A 623 -3.33 16.12 -21.82
N SER A 624 -2.11 15.88 -21.32
CA SER A 624 -1.06 16.91 -21.21
C SER A 624 -0.54 17.35 -22.58
N GLU A 625 -0.51 16.44 -23.55
CA GLU A 625 -0.10 16.77 -24.94
C GLU A 625 -1.23 17.44 -25.73
N ARG A 626 -2.49 17.16 -25.38
CA ARG A 626 -3.69 17.61 -26.13
C ARG A 626 -4.73 18.25 -25.22
N PRO A 627 -4.39 19.27 -24.41
CA PRO A 627 -5.34 19.91 -23.49
C PRO A 627 -6.53 20.54 -24.20
N ALA A 628 -6.34 21.13 -25.39
CA ALA A 628 -7.43 21.70 -26.17
C ALA A 628 -8.45 20.64 -26.63
N HIS A 629 -7.98 19.45 -27.00
CA HIS A 629 -8.89 18.33 -27.36
C HIS A 629 -9.71 17.87 -26.16
N TRP A 630 -9.09 17.76 -24.99
CA TRP A 630 -9.80 17.45 -23.75
C TRP A 630 -10.90 18.46 -23.45
N LEU A 631 -10.59 19.75 -23.52
CA LEU A 631 -11.56 20.81 -23.23
C LEU A 631 -12.67 20.88 -24.27
N ALA A 632 -12.36 20.62 -25.54
CA ALA A 632 -13.37 20.56 -26.61
C ALA A 632 -14.39 19.43 -26.41
N ALA A 633 -14.02 18.36 -25.65
CA ALA A 633 -14.94 17.29 -25.25
C ALA A 633 -15.63 17.62 -23.92
N ALA A 634 -14.89 17.99 -22.90
CA ALA A 634 -15.38 18.10 -21.52
C ALA A 634 -16.35 19.29 -21.32
N LEU A 635 -16.09 20.45 -21.93
CA LEU A 635 -16.95 21.63 -21.78
C LEU A 635 -18.37 21.42 -22.34
N PRO A 636 -18.55 20.85 -23.56
CA PRO A 636 -19.87 20.46 -24.04
C PRO A 636 -20.57 19.41 -23.14
N TRP A 637 -19.83 18.43 -22.59
CA TRP A 637 -20.40 17.47 -21.64
C TRP A 637 -20.93 18.16 -20.40
N ARG A 638 -20.19 19.09 -19.80
CA ARG A 638 -20.65 19.87 -18.65
C ARG A 638 -21.95 20.60 -18.95
N ALA A 639 -22.02 21.28 -20.09
CA ALA A 639 -23.22 22.03 -20.49
C ALA A 639 -24.42 21.13 -20.74
N ALA A 640 -24.20 20.03 -21.49
CA ALA A 640 -25.28 19.07 -21.81
C ALA A 640 -25.81 18.34 -20.57
N HIS A 641 -24.95 18.08 -19.56
CA HIS A 641 -25.32 17.30 -18.38
C HIS A 641 -25.73 18.18 -17.17
N ALA A 642 -25.75 19.50 -17.31
CA ALA A 642 -26.05 20.44 -16.22
C ALA A 642 -27.44 20.19 -15.60
N HIS A 643 -28.42 19.77 -16.40
CA HIS A 643 -29.80 19.50 -15.95
C HIS A 643 -29.93 18.17 -15.17
N TRP A 644 -28.91 17.27 -15.24
CA TRP A 644 -28.84 16.03 -14.47
C TRP A 644 -28.19 16.22 -13.10
N VAL A 645 -27.53 17.36 -12.88
CA VAL A 645 -26.91 17.69 -11.58
C VAL A 645 -28.04 18.08 -10.62
N ARG A 646 -28.21 17.28 -9.57
CA ARG A 646 -29.21 17.57 -8.52
C ARG A 646 -28.75 18.71 -7.64
N THR A 647 -29.69 19.57 -7.22
CA THR A 647 -29.42 20.60 -6.21
C THR A 647 -29.86 20.06 -4.85
N LEU A 648 -28.92 19.85 -3.95
CA LEU A 648 -29.15 19.49 -2.56
C LEU A 648 -29.00 20.74 -1.67
N PRO A 649 -29.44 20.70 -0.39
CA PRO A 649 -29.33 21.84 0.52
C PRO A 649 -27.92 22.45 0.62
N GLU A 650 -26.89 21.61 0.54
CA GLU A 650 -25.49 22.01 0.63
C GLU A 650 -24.82 22.27 -0.73
N GLY A 651 -25.56 22.26 -1.82
CA GLY A 651 -25.09 22.58 -3.15
C GLY A 651 -25.26 21.45 -4.17
N PRO A 652 -24.59 21.55 -5.33
CA PRO A 652 -24.77 20.61 -6.44
C PRO A 652 -24.23 19.20 -6.14
N ALA A 653 -24.89 18.20 -6.68
CA ALA A 653 -24.52 16.79 -6.59
C ALA A 653 -24.60 16.13 -8.00
N PRO A 654 -23.47 15.69 -8.59
CA PRO A 654 -22.09 15.83 -8.09
C PRO A 654 -21.59 17.30 -8.09
N THR A 655 -20.63 17.60 -7.20
CA THR A 655 -19.92 18.89 -7.22
C THR A 655 -19.11 19.08 -8.50
N PRO A 656 -18.73 20.32 -8.89
CA PRO A 656 -17.90 20.55 -10.07
C PRO A 656 -16.56 19.76 -10.04
N ASP A 657 -15.93 19.65 -8.89
CA ASP A 657 -14.71 18.84 -8.71
C ASP A 657 -14.98 17.36 -9.00
N ALA A 658 -16.05 16.81 -8.45
CA ALA A 658 -16.41 15.42 -8.64
C ALA A 658 -16.74 15.12 -10.12
N GLN A 659 -17.41 16.06 -10.83
CA GLN A 659 -17.67 15.93 -12.25
C GLN A 659 -16.39 15.93 -13.09
N TRP A 660 -15.48 16.87 -12.83
CA TRP A 660 -14.20 16.96 -13.54
C TRP A 660 -13.39 15.68 -13.40
N MET A 661 -13.29 15.15 -12.17
CA MET A 661 -12.59 13.89 -11.90
C MET A 661 -13.30 12.69 -12.52
N LEU A 662 -14.62 12.67 -12.51
CA LEU A 662 -15.44 11.62 -13.14
C LEU A 662 -15.14 11.53 -14.63
N TYR A 663 -15.20 12.65 -15.37
CA TYR A 663 -14.97 12.64 -16.80
C TYR A 663 -13.54 12.19 -17.17
N GLN A 664 -12.53 12.60 -16.44
CA GLN A 664 -11.19 12.06 -16.62
C GLN A 664 -11.12 10.56 -16.36
N THR A 665 -11.79 10.09 -15.31
CA THR A 665 -11.83 8.66 -14.97
C THR A 665 -12.54 7.85 -16.06
N LEU A 666 -13.66 8.34 -16.59
CA LEU A 666 -14.34 7.71 -17.70
C LEU A 666 -13.46 7.57 -18.94
N VAL A 667 -12.73 8.63 -19.30
CA VAL A 667 -11.81 8.61 -20.44
C VAL A 667 -10.62 7.70 -20.20
N GLY A 668 -10.02 7.76 -18.99
CA GLY A 668 -8.84 6.96 -18.63
C GLY A 668 -9.12 5.48 -18.53
N ALA A 669 -10.20 5.10 -17.85
CA ALA A 669 -10.52 3.72 -17.52
C ALA A 669 -11.40 3.00 -18.55
N TRP A 670 -11.82 3.68 -19.63
CA TRP A 670 -12.62 3.04 -20.70
C TRP A 670 -11.89 1.81 -21.24
N PRO A 671 -12.47 0.61 -21.14
CA PRO A 671 -11.78 -0.61 -21.55
C PRO A 671 -11.38 -0.57 -23.03
N PRO A 672 -10.15 -0.92 -23.39
CA PRO A 672 -9.76 -1.06 -24.80
C PRO A 672 -10.66 -2.10 -25.48
N GLY A 673 -11.21 -1.74 -26.63
CA GLY A 673 -12.09 -2.64 -27.38
C GLY A 673 -13.55 -2.69 -26.93
N LEU A 674 -13.94 -1.98 -25.85
CA LEU A 674 -15.36 -1.88 -25.48
C LEU A 674 -16.12 -1.05 -26.54
N ASP A 675 -17.06 -1.68 -27.22
CA ASP A 675 -18.02 -0.97 -28.04
C ASP A 675 -19.06 -0.29 -27.14
N TRP A 676 -19.25 1.00 -27.31
CA TRP A 676 -20.24 1.76 -26.57
C TRP A 676 -21.68 1.30 -26.81
N ARG A 677 -21.93 0.49 -27.85
CA ARG A 677 -23.22 -0.17 -28.14
C ARG A 677 -23.44 -1.47 -27.36
N ASP A 678 -22.38 -2.02 -26.77
CA ASP A 678 -22.49 -3.19 -25.90
C ASP A 678 -23.08 -2.77 -24.55
N ALA A 679 -24.38 -2.87 -24.42
CA ALA A 679 -25.12 -2.45 -23.22
C ALA A 679 -24.65 -3.20 -21.95
N ASN A 680 -24.23 -4.47 -22.06
CA ASN A 680 -23.76 -5.25 -20.92
C ASN A 680 -22.36 -4.83 -20.50
N GLY A 681 -21.47 -4.65 -21.47
CA GLY A 681 -20.11 -4.15 -21.21
C GLY A 681 -20.11 -2.75 -20.62
N VAL A 682 -20.97 -1.85 -21.15
CA VAL A 682 -21.13 -0.49 -20.62
C VAL A 682 -21.71 -0.51 -19.20
N ARG A 683 -22.70 -1.37 -18.91
CA ARG A 683 -23.25 -1.53 -17.56
C ARG A 683 -22.18 -2.00 -16.56
N ALA A 684 -21.43 -3.03 -16.91
CA ALA A 684 -20.33 -3.52 -16.06
C ALA A 684 -19.26 -2.43 -15.82
N PHE A 685 -18.99 -1.61 -16.83
CA PHE A 685 -18.12 -0.45 -16.68
C PHE A 685 -18.73 0.60 -15.73
N ALA A 686 -20.03 0.91 -15.87
CA ALA A 686 -20.73 1.86 -15.01
C ALA A 686 -20.71 1.44 -13.54
N GLU A 687 -20.91 0.16 -13.25
CA GLU A 687 -20.83 -0.40 -11.89
C GLU A 687 -19.43 -0.21 -11.27
N ARG A 688 -18.37 -0.46 -12.04
CA ARG A 688 -16.98 -0.20 -11.60
C ARG A 688 -16.73 1.28 -11.31
N ILE A 689 -17.20 2.15 -12.19
CA ILE A 689 -17.06 3.61 -12.02
C ILE A 689 -17.83 4.10 -10.79
N ALA A 690 -19.03 3.59 -10.55
CA ALA A 690 -19.82 3.94 -9.37
C ALA A 690 -19.14 3.50 -8.06
N GLN A 691 -18.56 2.30 -8.03
CA GLN A 691 -17.78 1.83 -6.88
C GLN A 691 -16.55 2.71 -6.64
N TRP A 692 -15.81 3.04 -7.69
CA TRP A 692 -14.68 3.98 -7.59
C TRP A 692 -15.13 5.35 -7.09
N GLN A 693 -16.22 5.89 -7.64
CA GLN A 693 -16.74 7.21 -7.28
C GLN A 693 -17.15 7.26 -5.80
N HIS A 694 -17.85 6.24 -5.32
CA HIS A 694 -18.25 6.13 -3.91
C HIS A 694 -17.03 6.23 -2.98
N LYS A 695 -15.94 5.47 -3.25
CA LYS A 695 -14.71 5.58 -2.50
C LYS A 695 -14.08 6.95 -2.66
N ALA A 696 -13.94 7.46 -3.87
CA ALA A 696 -13.31 8.75 -4.15
C ALA A 696 -13.98 9.92 -3.42
N LEU A 697 -15.31 9.93 -3.37
CA LEU A 697 -16.08 10.96 -2.66
C LEU A 697 -15.84 10.92 -1.15
N ARG A 698 -15.84 9.73 -0.55
CA ARG A 698 -15.58 9.55 0.88
C ARG A 698 -14.14 9.89 1.26
N GLU A 699 -13.17 9.50 0.43
CA GLU A 699 -11.75 9.83 0.66
C GLU A 699 -11.47 11.33 0.45
N ALA A 700 -12.18 11.99 -0.43
CA ALA A 700 -12.08 13.45 -0.57
C ALA A 700 -12.50 14.19 0.70
N LYS A 701 -13.41 13.63 1.50
CA LYS A 701 -13.90 14.22 2.78
C LYS A 701 -14.39 15.67 2.61
N LEU A 702 -15.07 15.98 1.50
CA LEU A 702 -15.60 17.32 1.22
C LEU A 702 -17.08 17.45 1.58
N ARG A 703 -17.91 16.53 1.09
CA ARG A 703 -19.36 16.48 1.31
C ARG A 703 -19.77 15.23 2.08
N THR A 704 -19.08 14.16 1.90
CA THR A 704 -19.28 12.87 2.54
C THR A 704 -17.94 12.32 3.00
N ASP A 705 -17.92 11.51 4.04
CA ASP A 705 -16.74 10.78 4.50
C ASP A 705 -17.15 9.46 5.18
N TRP A 706 -16.14 8.67 5.61
CA TRP A 706 -16.38 7.38 6.26
C TRP A 706 -17.00 7.52 7.66
N LEU A 707 -16.76 8.65 8.34
CA LEU A 707 -17.25 8.91 9.70
C LEU A 707 -18.71 9.41 9.69
N ALA A 708 -19.08 10.20 8.67
CA ALA A 708 -20.38 10.81 8.53
C ALA A 708 -20.81 10.82 7.05
N PRO A 709 -21.27 9.69 6.50
CA PRO A 709 -21.66 9.61 5.11
C PRO A 709 -22.93 10.43 4.82
N ASP A 710 -22.86 11.27 3.78
CA ASP A 710 -24.02 11.95 3.19
C ASP A 710 -24.63 11.04 2.09
N LEU A 711 -25.57 10.21 2.49
CA LEU A 711 -26.17 9.21 1.61
C LEU A 711 -26.96 9.83 0.47
N ASP A 712 -27.57 11.00 0.65
CA ASP A 712 -28.31 11.70 -0.41
C ASP A 712 -27.36 12.22 -1.49
N TYR A 713 -26.21 12.75 -1.07
CA TYR A 713 -25.15 13.17 -1.99
C TYR A 713 -24.54 11.98 -2.75
N GLU A 714 -24.20 10.90 -2.04
CA GLU A 714 -23.67 9.69 -2.66
C GLU A 714 -24.64 9.09 -3.68
N GLN A 715 -25.93 9.02 -3.32
CA GLN A 715 -26.98 8.51 -4.24
C GLN A 715 -27.15 9.42 -5.47
N ALA A 716 -27.14 10.73 -5.29
CA ALA A 716 -27.22 11.65 -6.42
C ALA A 716 -26.03 11.53 -7.38
N CYS A 717 -24.83 11.33 -6.84
CA CYS A 717 -23.63 11.09 -7.64
C CYS A 717 -23.67 9.73 -8.36
N HIS A 718 -24.15 8.70 -7.69
CA HIS A 718 -24.39 7.39 -8.29
C HIS A 718 -25.38 7.46 -9.45
N ASP A 719 -26.56 8.08 -9.24
CA ASP A 719 -27.59 8.26 -10.26
C ASP A 719 -27.04 9.02 -11.47
N PHE A 720 -26.20 10.02 -11.24
CA PHE A 720 -25.55 10.78 -12.31
C PHE A 720 -24.68 9.87 -13.21
N VAL A 721 -23.86 8.98 -12.63
CA VAL A 721 -23.07 8.02 -13.41
C VAL A 721 -23.94 7.12 -14.26
N PHE A 722 -25.01 6.55 -13.68
CA PHE A 722 -25.89 5.66 -14.41
C PHE A 722 -26.73 6.39 -15.46
N THR A 723 -27.16 7.64 -15.23
CA THR A 723 -27.81 8.50 -16.23
C THR A 723 -26.92 8.71 -17.44
N LEU A 724 -25.61 8.96 -17.21
CA LEU A 724 -24.64 9.19 -18.29
C LEU A 724 -24.34 7.92 -19.09
N LEU A 725 -24.21 6.78 -18.44
CA LEU A 725 -23.69 5.56 -19.08
C LEU A 725 -24.77 4.58 -19.53
N THR A 726 -25.91 4.50 -18.84
CA THR A 726 -26.96 3.53 -19.13
C THR A 726 -28.35 4.12 -19.15
N GLY A 727 -28.49 5.39 -18.79
CA GLY A 727 -29.76 6.11 -18.70
C GLY A 727 -30.03 7.03 -19.89
N GLU A 728 -30.77 8.10 -19.64
CA GLU A 728 -31.30 9.02 -20.68
C GLU A 728 -30.21 9.76 -21.46
N ALA A 729 -29.09 10.09 -20.82
CA ALA A 729 -27.97 10.77 -21.47
C ALA A 729 -27.10 9.84 -22.34
N ALA A 730 -27.20 8.53 -22.17
CA ALA A 730 -26.27 7.57 -22.76
C ALA A 730 -26.22 7.63 -24.30
N SER A 731 -27.36 7.80 -24.96
CA SER A 731 -27.43 7.83 -26.42
C SER A 731 -26.62 8.96 -27.06
N ALA A 732 -26.54 10.12 -26.41
CA ALA A 732 -25.76 11.26 -26.85
C ALA A 732 -24.30 11.24 -26.30
N PHE A 733 -24.12 10.82 -25.04
CA PHE A 733 -22.86 10.89 -24.36
C PHE A 733 -21.88 9.80 -24.79
N LEU A 734 -22.32 8.53 -24.87
CA LEU A 734 -21.43 7.40 -25.16
C LEU A 734 -20.70 7.51 -26.51
N PRO A 735 -21.33 7.92 -27.62
CA PRO A 735 -20.62 8.15 -28.89
C PRO A 735 -19.55 9.22 -28.75
N SER A 736 -19.83 10.31 -28.02
CA SER A 736 -18.90 11.42 -27.78
C SER A 736 -17.73 11.00 -26.88
N LEU A 737 -17.99 10.26 -25.80
CA LEU A 737 -16.97 9.67 -24.93
C LEU A 737 -16.07 8.72 -25.71
N ALA A 738 -16.65 7.80 -26.48
CA ALA A 738 -15.91 6.85 -27.31
C ALA A 738 -15.07 7.56 -28.39
N ALA A 739 -15.54 8.66 -28.95
CA ALA A 739 -14.78 9.48 -29.90
C ALA A 739 -13.57 10.14 -29.22
N CYS A 740 -13.76 10.73 -28.04
CA CYS A 740 -12.68 11.30 -27.24
C CYS A 740 -11.62 10.23 -26.92
N VAL A 741 -12.03 9.07 -26.43
CA VAL A 741 -11.14 7.94 -26.12
C VAL A 741 -10.39 7.49 -27.38
N ARG A 742 -11.06 7.27 -28.52
CA ARG A 742 -10.41 6.83 -29.76
C ARG A 742 -9.30 7.77 -30.22
N THR A 743 -9.42 9.05 -29.97
CA THR A 743 -8.41 10.05 -30.38
C THR A 743 -7.12 9.96 -29.57
N ILE A 744 -7.21 9.60 -28.27
CA ILE A 744 -6.05 9.59 -27.38
C ILE A 744 -5.51 8.18 -27.10
N ALA A 745 -6.33 7.14 -27.28
CA ALA A 745 -5.97 5.79 -26.89
C ALA A 745 -4.75 5.22 -27.65
N PRO A 746 -4.51 5.47 -28.94
CA PRO A 746 -3.28 5.01 -29.61
C PRO A 746 -2.02 5.61 -28.98
N ALA A 747 -1.99 6.89 -28.67
CA ALA A 747 -0.87 7.53 -27.97
C ALA A 747 -0.74 6.98 -26.52
N GLY A 748 -1.86 6.74 -25.83
CA GLY A 748 -1.87 6.07 -24.54
C GLY A 748 -1.28 4.67 -24.60
N ALA A 749 -1.54 3.91 -25.64
CA ALA A 749 -0.95 2.58 -25.86
C ALA A 749 0.58 2.68 -26.10
N VAL A 750 1.03 3.68 -26.88
CA VAL A 750 2.48 3.94 -27.04
C VAL A 750 3.13 4.23 -25.68
N ASN A 751 2.52 5.08 -24.86
CA ASN A 751 2.98 5.35 -23.49
C ASN A 751 3.01 4.08 -22.64
N GLY A 752 2.00 3.21 -22.76
CA GLY A 752 1.94 1.91 -22.07
C GLY A 752 3.10 0.97 -22.47
N LEU A 753 3.41 0.89 -23.77
CA LEU A 753 4.55 0.13 -24.28
C LEU A 753 5.90 0.75 -23.87
N ALA A 754 6.01 2.07 -23.88
CA ALA A 754 7.21 2.79 -23.45
C ALA A 754 7.51 2.53 -21.97
N GLN A 755 6.53 2.71 -21.06
CA GLN A 755 6.75 2.44 -19.64
C GLN A 755 7.06 0.96 -19.34
N MET A 756 6.43 0.03 -20.05
CA MET A 756 6.73 -1.40 -19.94
C MET A 756 8.19 -1.68 -20.33
N LEU A 757 8.67 -1.13 -21.47
CA LEU A 757 10.04 -1.32 -21.91
C LEU A 757 11.04 -0.67 -20.96
N LEU A 758 10.77 0.55 -20.46
CA LEU A 758 11.59 1.21 -19.46
C LEU A 758 11.71 0.38 -18.19
N ARG A 759 10.57 -0.15 -17.67
CA ARG A 759 10.57 -1.03 -16.49
C ARG A 759 11.49 -2.24 -16.65
N VAL A 760 11.52 -2.86 -17.82
CA VAL A 760 12.34 -4.06 -18.10
C VAL A 760 13.81 -3.72 -18.31
N THR A 761 14.16 -2.52 -18.75
CA THR A 761 15.50 -2.20 -19.27
C THR A 761 16.33 -1.25 -18.40
N VAL A 762 15.72 -0.35 -17.61
CA VAL A 762 16.48 0.53 -16.72
C VAL A 762 17.10 -0.25 -15.55
N PRO A 763 18.06 0.35 -14.80
CA PRO A 763 18.65 -0.29 -13.63
C PRO A 763 17.60 -0.63 -12.57
N GLY A 764 17.55 -1.89 -12.14
CA GLY A 764 16.61 -2.41 -11.15
C GLY A 764 16.06 -3.78 -11.51
N VAL A 765 15.16 -4.28 -10.68
CA VAL A 765 14.44 -5.55 -10.83
C VAL A 765 12.99 -5.23 -11.24
N PRO A 766 12.59 -5.51 -12.48
CA PRO A 766 11.22 -5.26 -12.92
C PRO A 766 10.24 -6.17 -12.16
N ASP A 767 9.20 -5.55 -11.61
CA ASP A 767 8.03 -6.24 -11.07
C ASP A 767 6.85 -6.11 -12.03
N LEU A 768 6.18 -7.21 -12.27
CA LEU A 768 4.93 -7.25 -13.02
C LEU A 768 3.79 -7.52 -12.05
N TYR A 769 2.86 -6.59 -11.93
CA TYR A 769 1.64 -6.84 -11.18
C TYR A 769 0.71 -7.78 -11.95
N GLN A 770 0.02 -8.69 -11.25
CA GLN A 770 -0.91 -9.64 -11.86
C GLN A 770 -1.87 -8.95 -12.83
N GLY A 771 -1.94 -9.45 -14.05
CA GLY A 771 -2.82 -8.93 -15.10
C GLY A 771 -2.25 -7.79 -15.93
N ALA A 772 -1.14 -7.16 -15.53
CA ALA A 772 -0.53 -6.03 -16.27
C ALA A 772 0.32 -6.43 -17.48
N ASP A 773 0.38 -7.70 -17.78
CA ASP A 773 0.95 -8.23 -19.04
C ASP A 773 0.07 -7.91 -20.27
N LEU A 774 -1.23 -7.71 -20.08
CA LEU A 774 -2.13 -7.07 -21.06
C LEU A 774 -2.43 -5.63 -20.59
N TRP A 775 -3.39 -4.94 -21.26
CA TRP A 775 -3.78 -3.59 -20.82
C TRP A 775 -4.45 -3.61 -19.44
N ASP A 776 -3.93 -2.84 -18.52
CA ASP A 776 -4.47 -2.67 -17.18
C ASP A 776 -5.24 -1.34 -17.08
N THR A 777 -6.58 -1.43 -17.09
CA THR A 777 -7.48 -0.28 -16.90
C THR A 777 -8.14 -0.29 -15.52
N SER A 778 -7.51 -0.90 -14.53
CA SER A 778 -8.00 -0.92 -13.15
C SER A 778 -7.92 0.47 -12.50
N LEU A 779 -8.73 0.62 -11.46
CA LEU A 779 -8.77 1.78 -10.57
C LEU A 779 -8.25 1.35 -9.19
N VAL A 780 -8.39 2.21 -8.19
CA VAL A 780 -7.97 1.91 -6.81
C VAL A 780 -8.69 0.68 -6.25
N ASP A 781 -8.13 0.08 -5.21
CA ASP A 781 -8.75 -1.06 -4.52
C ASP A 781 -10.23 -0.79 -4.13
N PRO A 782 -11.10 -1.81 -4.25
CA PRO A 782 -10.80 -3.21 -4.57
C PRO A 782 -10.67 -3.52 -6.07
N ASP A 783 -10.84 -2.54 -6.99
CA ASP A 783 -10.86 -2.77 -8.42
C ASP A 783 -9.55 -3.34 -8.97
N ASN A 784 -8.38 -2.88 -8.47
CA ASN A 784 -7.06 -3.40 -8.83
C ASN A 784 -6.75 -4.80 -8.27
N ARG A 785 -7.63 -5.37 -7.46
CA ARG A 785 -7.51 -6.73 -6.89
C ARG A 785 -8.57 -7.68 -7.44
N ARG A 786 -9.27 -7.29 -8.51
CA ARG A 786 -10.24 -8.15 -9.19
C ARG A 786 -9.57 -9.42 -9.74
N PRO A 787 -10.33 -10.52 -9.89
CA PRO A 787 -9.82 -11.73 -10.51
C PRO A 787 -9.23 -11.45 -11.91
N VAL A 788 -8.08 -12.05 -12.17
CA VAL A 788 -7.40 -11.96 -13.48
C VAL A 788 -7.79 -13.15 -14.34
N ASP A 789 -8.17 -12.91 -15.60
CA ASP A 789 -8.39 -13.99 -16.59
C ASP A 789 -7.06 -14.53 -17.09
N PHE A 790 -6.48 -15.46 -16.34
CA PHE A 790 -5.25 -16.13 -16.70
C PHE A 790 -5.40 -17.03 -17.94
N ALA A 791 -6.60 -17.51 -18.27
CA ALA A 791 -6.82 -18.37 -19.42
C ALA A 791 -6.63 -17.62 -20.75
N VAL A 792 -7.08 -16.36 -20.82
CA VAL A 792 -6.82 -15.49 -21.99
C VAL A 792 -5.31 -15.28 -22.17
N ARG A 793 -4.59 -14.99 -21.08
CA ARG A 793 -3.14 -14.77 -21.08
C ARG A 793 -2.36 -15.99 -21.50
N HIS A 794 -2.74 -17.15 -21.00
CA HIS A 794 -2.19 -18.45 -21.39
C HIS A 794 -2.30 -18.68 -22.90
N ARG A 795 -3.52 -18.55 -23.46
CA ARG A 795 -3.73 -18.75 -24.91
C ARG A 795 -2.89 -17.81 -25.76
N SER A 796 -2.84 -16.53 -25.35
CA SER A 796 -2.01 -15.52 -26.04
C SER A 796 -0.53 -15.89 -26.02
N LEU A 797 0.00 -16.23 -24.86
CA LEU A 797 1.42 -16.56 -24.70
C LEU A 797 1.80 -17.83 -25.47
N ARG A 798 0.96 -18.87 -25.46
CA ARG A 798 1.17 -20.09 -26.25
C ARG A 798 1.18 -19.83 -27.76
N ALA A 799 0.30 -18.97 -28.24
CA ALA A 799 0.30 -18.58 -29.66
C ALA A 799 1.59 -17.84 -30.05
N LEU A 800 2.16 -17.02 -29.15
CA LEU A 800 3.45 -16.36 -29.38
C LEU A 800 4.62 -17.36 -29.40
N GLN A 801 4.61 -18.33 -28.49
CA GLN A 801 5.65 -19.37 -28.42
C GLN A 801 5.68 -20.31 -29.65
N ALA A 802 4.52 -20.54 -30.24
CA ALA A 802 4.42 -21.36 -31.45
C ALA A 802 5.10 -20.70 -32.66
N ASN A 803 5.30 -19.36 -32.64
CA ASN A 803 5.88 -18.60 -33.75
C ASN A 803 6.86 -17.53 -33.25
N PRO A 804 7.98 -17.92 -32.62
CA PRO A 804 8.85 -16.97 -31.90
C PRO A 804 9.54 -15.96 -32.83
N GLU A 805 9.76 -16.28 -34.08
CA GLU A 805 10.49 -15.47 -35.06
C GLU A 805 9.61 -14.49 -35.84
N HIS A 806 8.27 -14.57 -35.69
CA HIS A 806 7.37 -13.68 -36.42
C HIS A 806 7.50 -12.23 -35.94
N SER A 807 7.45 -11.31 -36.87
CA SER A 807 7.35 -9.87 -36.55
C SER A 807 6.13 -9.60 -35.65
N LEU A 808 6.30 -8.73 -34.67
CA LEU A 808 5.19 -8.31 -33.81
C LEU A 808 4.28 -7.23 -34.45
N ALA A 809 4.72 -6.65 -35.58
CA ALA A 809 3.98 -5.58 -36.25
C ALA A 809 2.52 -5.93 -36.60
N PRO A 810 2.16 -7.18 -37.02
CA PRO A 810 0.76 -7.54 -37.24
C PRO A 810 -0.13 -7.43 -35.99
N LEU A 811 0.43 -7.56 -34.79
CA LEU A 811 -0.34 -7.42 -33.55
C LEU A 811 -0.80 -5.97 -33.30
N LEU A 812 -0.13 -4.97 -33.89
CA LEU A 812 -0.57 -3.57 -33.79
C LEU A 812 -1.93 -3.32 -34.46
N ALA A 813 -2.31 -4.06 -35.48
CA ALA A 813 -3.62 -3.94 -36.10
C ALA A 813 -4.77 -4.26 -35.12
N HIS A 814 -4.48 -5.10 -34.11
CA HIS A 814 -5.44 -5.55 -33.09
C HIS A 814 -4.98 -5.11 -31.68
N TRP A 815 -4.26 -4.01 -31.57
CA TRP A 815 -3.59 -3.57 -30.33
C TRP A 815 -4.51 -3.50 -29.13
N THR A 816 -5.82 -3.29 -29.33
CA THR A 816 -6.79 -3.17 -28.24
C THR A 816 -6.96 -4.42 -27.39
N ASP A 817 -6.56 -5.60 -27.91
CA ASP A 817 -6.60 -6.86 -27.17
C ASP A 817 -5.41 -7.07 -26.21
N GLY A 818 -4.40 -6.22 -26.26
CA GLY A 818 -3.24 -6.21 -25.36
C GLY A 818 -2.14 -7.24 -25.72
N ARG A 819 -2.37 -8.12 -26.69
CA ARG A 819 -1.38 -9.17 -27.07
C ARG A 819 -0.04 -8.59 -27.49
N ILE A 820 -0.03 -7.41 -28.10
CA ILE A 820 1.21 -6.70 -28.44
C ILE A 820 2.06 -6.39 -27.21
N LYS A 821 1.44 -5.96 -26.11
CA LYS A 821 2.14 -5.65 -24.85
C LYS A 821 2.75 -6.91 -24.25
N GLN A 822 1.99 -8.00 -24.15
CA GLN A 822 2.47 -9.27 -23.64
C GLN A 822 3.62 -9.83 -24.49
N ALA A 823 3.51 -9.74 -25.82
CA ALA A 823 4.53 -10.21 -26.75
C ALA A 823 5.85 -9.44 -26.60
N MET A 824 5.77 -8.12 -26.52
CA MET A 824 6.95 -7.28 -26.32
C MET A 824 7.57 -7.50 -24.95
N LEU A 825 6.76 -7.64 -23.90
CA LEU A 825 7.21 -7.97 -22.57
C LEU A 825 7.97 -9.31 -22.53
N ALA A 826 7.37 -10.37 -23.10
CA ALA A 826 7.99 -11.69 -23.14
C ALA A 826 9.35 -11.67 -23.86
N ARG A 827 9.45 -11.00 -25.03
CA ARG A 827 10.72 -10.86 -25.75
C ARG A 827 11.75 -10.02 -25.01
N ALA A 828 11.35 -8.93 -24.39
CA ALA A 828 12.25 -8.10 -23.59
C ALA A 828 12.79 -8.86 -22.36
N LEU A 829 11.94 -9.63 -21.68
CA LEU A 829 12.35 -10.48 -20.56
C LEU A 829 13.25 -11.65 -21.01
N SER A 830 13.07 -12.17 -22.23
CA SER A 830 13.98 -13.21 -22.78
C SER A 830 15.39 -12.68 -23.02
N VAL A 831 15.52 -11.43 -23.52
CA VAL A 831 16.84 -10.76 -23.62
C VAL A 831 17.46 -10.55 -22.24
N ARG A 832 16.65 -10.14 -21.26
CA ARG A 832 17.12 -9.99 -19.88
C ARG A 832 17.58 -11.33 -19.28
N ALA A 833 16.95 -12.44 -19.65
CA ALA A 833 17.37 -13.78 -19.23
C ALA A 833 18.65 -14.24 -19.95
N ALA A 834 18.84 -13.89 -21.22
CA ALA A 834 20.01 -14.25 -22.03
C ALA A 834 21.25 -13.39 -21.68
N MET A 835 21.06 -12.19 -21.14
CA MET A 835 22.12 -11.21 -20.83
C MET A 835 22.01 -10.68 -19.39
N PRO A 836 21.90 -11.54 -18.36
CA PRO A 836 21.54 -11.10 -17.01
C PRO A 836 22.54 -10.10 -16.42
N GLU A 837 23.83 -10.22 -16.72
CA GLU A 837 24.88 -9.34 -16.19
C GLU A 837 24.75 -7.89 -16.74
N VAL A 838 24.31 -7.75 -17.99
CA VAL A 838 24.07 -6.43 -18.59
C VAL A 838 23.01 -5.66 -17.82
N PHE A 839 21.96 -6.36 -17.34
CA PHE A 839 20.88 -5.73 -16.58
C PHE A 839 21.19 -5.61 -15.09
N ALA A 840 21.90 -6.56 -14.50
CA ALA A 840 22.21 -6.54 -13.07
C ALA A 840 23.38 -5.60 -12.72
N ALA A 841 24.46 -5.62 -13.51
CA ALA A 841 25.70 -4.91 -13.23
C ALA A 841 26.12 -3.93 -14.34
N GLY A 842 25.43 -3.92 -15.48
CA GLY A 842 25.81 -3.09 -16.62
C GLY A 842 25.69 -1.59 -16.37
N ARG A 843 26.61 -0.83 -16.97
CA ARG A 843 26.58 0.64 -16.94
C ARG A 843 25.31 1.15 -17.62
N TYR A 844 24.80 2.25 -17.15
CA TYR A 844 23.71 3.00 -17.78
C TYR A 844 24.29 4.20 -18.52
N LEU A 845 24.01 4.29 -19.80
CA LEU A 845 24.58 5.30 -20.71
C LEU A 845 23.45 6.00 -21.46
N PRO A 846 23.12 7.26 -21.16
CA PRO A 846 22.24 8.04 -22.00
C PRO A 846 22.78 8.16 -23.43
N LEU A 847 21.93 8.02 -24.43
CA LEU A 847 22.30 8.16 -25.84
C LEU A 847 21.76 9.50 -26.38
N PRO A 848 22.63 10.37 -26.93
CA PRO A 848 22.17 11.63 -27.47
C PRO A 848 21.27 11.46 -28.69
N LEU A 849 20.26 12.31 -28.77
CA LEU A 849 19.36 12.44 -29.90
C LEU A 849 19.71 13.70 -30.72
N SER A 850 19.57 13.62 -32.03
CA SER A 850 19.73 14.76 -32.90
C SER A 850 18.61 14.79 -33.93
N GLY A 851 18.34 15.97 -34.53
CA GLY A 851 17.24 16.17 -35.45
C GLY A 851 16.03 16.85 -34.82
N SER A 852 15.03 17.17 -35.63
CA SER A 852 13.88 18.00 -35.24
C SER A 852 12.90 17.30 -34.26
N GLY A 853 12.88 15.98 -34.20
CA GLY A 853 12.04 15.19 -33.27
C GLY A 853 12.77 14.73 -32.02
N GLY A 854 13.97 15.20 -31.72
CA GLY A 854 14.79 14.71 -30.61
C GLY A 854 14.13 14.86 -29.25
N ALA A 855 13.27 15.86 -29.04
CA ALA A 855 12.50 16.02 -27.80
C ALA A 855 11.39 14.97 -27.60
N HIS A 856 11.03 14.24 -28.66
CA HIS A 856 9.97 13.23 -28.64
C HIS A 856 10.49 11.79 -28.46
N ALA A 857 11.73 11.62 -28.02
CA ALA A 857 12.28 10.29 -27.75
C ALA A 857 13.24 10.31 -26.56
N LEU A 858 13.42 9.13 -25.98
CA LEU A 858 14.44 8.86 -24.97
C LEU A 858 15.18 7.59 -25.39
N ALA A 859 16.52 7.64 -25.35
CA ALA A 859 17.36 6.52 -25.71
C ALA A 859 18.50 6.34 -24.70
N PHE A 860 18.82 5.08 -24.38
CA PHE A 860 19.96 4.74 -23.55
C PHE A 860 20.51 3.36 -23.91
N ALA A 861 21.73 3.11 -23.48
CA ALA A 861 22.36 1.80 -23.57
C ALA A 861 22.67 1.24 -22.19
N ARG A 862 22.64 -0.08 -22.05
CA ARG A 862 23.24 -0.84 -20.96
C ARG A 862 24.44 -1.60 -21.51
N GLU A 863 25.53 -1.61 -20.77
CA GLU A 863 26.77 -2.27 -21.21
C GLU A 863 27.44 -3.05 -20.08
N HIS A 864 27.83 -4.28 -20.36
CA HIS A 864 28.67 -5.10 -19.47
C HIS A 864 29.56 -6.01 -20.30
N ALA A 865 30.88 -5.95 -20.04
CA ALA A 865 31.89 -6.79 -20.66
C ALA A 865 31.81 -6.85 -22.21
N GLY A 866 31.54 -5.72 -22.85
CA GLY A 866 31.41 -5.60 -24.29
C GLY A 866 30.09 -6.06 -24.89
N ARG A 867 29.14 -6.55 -24.09
CA ARG A 867 27.76 -6.84 -24.50
C ARG A 867 26.88 -5.63 -24.26
N TRP A 868 26.02 -5.33 -25.21
CA TRP A 868 25.21 -4.12 -25.22
C TRP A 868 23.75 -4.41 -25.41
N VAL A 869 22.92 -3.60 -24.75
CA VAL A 869 21.48 -3.51 -24.97
C VAL A 869 21.12 -2.04 -25.13
N VAL A 870 20.36 -1.68 -26.15
CA VAL A 870 19.89 -0.32 -26.42
C VAL A 870 18.36 -0.29 -26.35
N ALA A 871 17.81 0.60 -25.55
CA ALA A 871 16.38 0.85 -25.46
C ALA A 871 16.06 2.24 -26.02
N ILE A 872 15.04 2.32 -26.87
CA ILE A 872 14.55 3.57 -27.46
C ILE A 872 13.03 3.60 -27.28
N VAL A 873 12.54 4.66 -26.65
CA VAL A 873 11.10 4.88 -26.42
C VAL A 873 10.69 6.28 -26.89
N PRO A 874 9.50 6.43 -27.47
CA PRO A 874 8.97 7.75 -27.78
C PRO A 874 8.45 8.43 -26.51
N LEU A 875 8.44 9.74 -26.53
CA LEU A 875 7.84 10.63 -25.56
C LEU A 875 6.84 11.54 -26.28
N HIS A 876 5.73 11.87 -25.62
CA HIS A 876 4.73 12.78 -26.15
C HIS A 876 4.28 12.38 -27.57
N ALA A 877 3.86 11.13 -27.71
CA ALA A 877 3.64 10.48 -28.99
C ALA A 877 2.42 11.01 -29.76
N ALA A 878 1.49 11.72 -29.12
CA ALA A 878 0.25 12.16 -29.75
C ALA A 878 0.48 13.12 -30.93
N ALA A 879 1.50 14.00 -30.85
CA ALA A 879 1.85 14.90 -31.92
C ALA A 879 2.38 14.15 -33.16
N LEU A 880 3.17 13.10 -32.95
CA LEU A 880 3.76 12.29 -34.01
C LEU A 880 2.75 11.34 -34.65
N LEU A 881 1.81 10.82 -33.88
CA LEU A 881 0.75 9.90 -34.36
C LEU A 881 -0.35 10.67 -35.15
N GLY A 882 -0.55 11.94 -34.88
CA GLY A 882 -1.63 12.72 -35.49
C GLY A 882 -3.02 12.11 -35.21
N HIS A 883 -3.67 11.58 -36.24
CA HIS A 883 -4.99 10.91 -36.14
C HIS A 883 -4.90 9.40 -36.39
N ALA A 884 -3.73 8.79 -36.23
CA ALA A 884 -3.57 7.35 -36.41
C ALA A 884 -4.51 6.57 -35.46
N ALA A 885 -5.20 5.57 -36.00
CA ALA A 885 -6.08 4.69 -35.24
C ALA A 885 -5.32 3.55 -34.53
N VAL A 886 -4.09 3.35 -34.90
CA VAL A 886 -3.20 2.31 -34.36
C VAL A 886 -1.96 2.98 -33.72
N PRO A 887 -1.30 2.38 -32.72
CA PRO A 887 -0.12 2.92 -32.07
C PRO A 887 1.15 2.69 -32.93
N ALA A 888 1.13 3.17 -34.19
CA ALA A 888 2.23 3.09 -35.16
C ALA A 888 2.46 4.47 -35.78
N PHE A 889 3.71 4.88 -35.88
CA PHE A 889 4.06 6.17 -36.41
C PHE A 889 3.91 6.22 -37.94
N PRO A 890 3.25 7.24 -38.48
CA PRO A 890 3.19 7.44 -39.93
C PRO A 890 4.59 7.58 -40.54
N ALA A 891 4.72 7.17 -41.79
CA ALA A 891 5.98 7.37 -42.53
C ALA A 891 6.41 8.86 -42.50
N GLY A 892 7.68 9.10 -42.17
CA GLY A 892 8.23 10.46 -42.07
C GLY A 892 7.91 11.20 -40.77
N ALA A 893 7.17 10.61 -39.81
CA ALA A 893 6.90 11.27 -38.49
C ALA A 893 8.19 11.68 -37.77
N TRP A 894 9.23 10.89 -37.86
CA TRP A 894 10.53 11.11 -37.21
C TRP A 894 11.48 12.03 -38.00
N ARG A 895 11.15 12.38 -39.27
CA ARG A 895 11.94 13.25 -40.12
C ARG A 895 13.43 12.85 -40.13
N ASP A 896 14.31 13.79 -39.72
CA ASP A 896 15.77 13.69 -39.65
C ASP A 896 16.28 13.19 -38.28
N THR A 897 15.40 12.73 -37.42
CA THR A 897 15.76 12.38 -36.05
C THR A 897 16.57 11.09 -35.98
N THR A 898 17.71 11.17 -35.29
CA THR A 898 18.63 10.02 -35.11
C THR A 898 19.09 9.87 -33.67
N VAL A 899 19.37 8.65 -33.26
CA VAL A 899 20.10 8.31 -32.03
C VAL A 899 21.58 8.20 -32.34
N CYS A 900 22.44 8.90 -31.59
CA CYS A 900 23.89 8.82 -31.72
C CYS A 900 24.46 7.70 -30.88
N LEU A 901 25.17 6.75 -31.50
CA LEU A 901 25.80 5.64 -30.84
C LEU A 901 27.26 5.93 -30.47
N PRO A 902 27.78 5.52 -29.31
CA PRO A 902 29.18 5.62 -28.94
C PRO A 902 30.05 4.74 -29.85
N ALA A 903 31.33 5.10 -30.04
CA ALA A 903 32.23 4.45 -30.98
C ALA A 903 32.29 2.91 -30.90
N PRO A 904 32.34 2.26 -29.71
CA PRO A 904 32.34 0.78 -29.65
C PRO A 904 31.07 0.17 -30.24
N LEU A 905 29.92 0.82 -29.99
CA LEU A 905 28.61 0.34 -30.42
C LEU A 905 28.34 0.65 -31.90
N ALA A 906 28.91 1.76 -32.43
CA ALA A 906 28.72 2.21 -33.79
C ALA A 906 29.26 1.21 -34.85
N SER A 907 30.22 0.36 -34.50
CA SER A 907 30.83 -0.64 -35.40
C SER A 907 30.22 -2.04 -35.26
N MET A 908 29.24 -2.22 -34.32
CA MET A 908 28.64 -3.54 -34.04
C MET A 908 27.28 -3.67 -34.74
N PRO A 909 26.96 -4.85 -35.28
CA PRO A 909 25.58 -5.10 -35.69
C PRO A 909 24.68 -5.19 -34.45
N LEU A 910 23.54 -4.52 -34.50
CA LEU A 910 22.52 -4.53 -33.46
C LEU A 910 21.28 -5.24 -33.97
N HIS A 911 20.86 -6.28 -33.25
CA HIS A 911 19.67 -7.06 -33.55
C HIS A 911 18.46 -6.44 -32.86
N SER A 912 17.44 -6.10 -33.61
CA SER A 912 16.15 -5.64 -33.09
C SER A 912 15.33 -6.83 -32.58
N VAL A 913 14.98 -6.79 -31.29
CA VAL A 913 14.29 -7.86 -30.57
C VAL A 913 12.85 -8.08 -31.06
N PHE A 914 12.20 -7.00 -31.52
CA PHE A 914 10.78 -7.03 -31.79
C PHE A 914 10.43 -7.29 -33.25
N ASP A 915 11.27 -6.89 -34.18
CA ASP A 915 11.01 -7.01 -35.62
C ASP A 915 12.11 -7.78 -36.41
N GLY A 916 13.19 -8.17 -35.72
CA GLY A 916 14.28 -8.96 -36.30
C GLY A 916 15.21 -8.17 -37.23
N GLN A 917 15.06 -6.84 -37.36
CA GLN A 917 15.96 -6.03 -38.19
C GLN A 917 17.38 -6.04 -37.65
N MET A 918 18.34 -5.95 -38.54
CA MET A 918 19.74 -5.69 -38.17
C MET A 918 20.08 -4.24 -38.50
N LEU A 919 20.55 -3.52 -37.49
CA LEU A 919 20.92 -2.11 -37.59
C LEU A 919 22.40 -1.95 -37.29
N CYS A 920 23.06 -1.03 -37.97
CA CYS A 920 24.46 -0.69 -37.70
C CYS A 920 24.74 0.75 -38.07
N GLY A 921 25.84 1.31 -37.53
CA GLY A 921 26.31 2.64 -37.85
C GLY A 921 26.34 3.58 -36.62
N ALA A 922 27.03 4.70 -36.77
CA ALA A 922 27.19 5.69 -35.70
C ALA A 922 25.90 6.46 -35.39
N ARG A 923 24.91 6.41 -36.26
CA ARG A 923 23.59 7.06 -36.09
C ARG A 923 22.49 6.11 -36.57
N LEU A 924 21.48 5.89 -35.72
CA LEU A 924 20.29 5.15 -36.06
C LEU A 924 19.14 6.11 -36.34
N ALA A 925 18.60 6.07 -37.55
CA ALA A 925 17.44 6.87 -37.93
C ALA A 925 16.19 6.35 -37.22
N LEU A 926 15.50 7.20 -36.46
CA LEU A 926 14.29 6.80 -35.71
C LEU A 926 13.17 6.37 -36.64
N GLY A 927 13.06 6.95 -37.83
CA GLY A 927 12.09 6.55 -38.84
C GLY A 927 12.25 5.09 -39.29
N GLN A 928 13.49 4.58 -39.29
CA GLN A 928 13.77 3.17 -39.56
C GLN A 928 13.58 2.31 -38.29
N THR A 929 14.14 2.74 -37.16
CA THR A 929 14.19 1.97 -35.91
C THR A 929 12.82 1.81 -35.27
N LEU A 930 11.95 2.82 -35.37
CA LEU A 930 10.58 2.86 -34.82
C LEU A 930 9.51 2.81 -35.92
N GLY A 931 9.88 2.42 -37.15
CA GLY A 931 8.95 2.45 -38.27
C GLY A 931 7.91 1.33 -38.25
N ALA A 932 8.27 0.15 -37.77
CA ALA A 932 7.37 -1.00 -37.69
C ALA A 932 6.64 -1.07 -36.31
N LEU A 933 7.30 -0.64 -35.27
CA LEU A 933 6.84 -0.74 -33.88
C LEU A 933 7.17 0.54 -33.12
N PRO A 934 6.34 0.98 -32.16
CA PRO A 934 6.50 2.28 -31.54
C PRO A 934 7.63 2.36 -30.50
N VAL A 935 8.25 1.25 -30.13
CA VAL A 935 9.41 1.18 -29.24
C VAL A 935 10.42 0.19 -29.79
N ALA A 936 11.70 0.35 -29.45
CA ALA A 936 12.76 -0.56 -29.89
C ALA A 936 13.64 -1.04 -28.75
N LEU A 937 13.98 -2.32 -28.79
CA LEU A 937 14.99 -2.96 -27.97
C LEU A 937 15.99 -3.62 -28.89
N LEU A 938 17.24 -3.21 -28.81
CA LEU A 938 18.32 -3.73 -29.65
C LEU A 938 19.38 -4.37 -28.76
N HIS A 939 20.05 -5.40 -29.24
CA HIS A 939 21.20 -5.99 -28.56
C HIS A 939 22.33 -6.32 -29.54
N SER A 940 23.59 -6.39 -29.02
CA SER A 940 24.76 -6.81 -29.78
C SER A 940 24.84 -8.35 -29.95
#